data_11161acc63273c4589d16978972b7037
#
_entry.id   11161acc63273c4589d16978972b7037
#
_cell.length_a   1.000
_cell.length_b   1.000
_cell.length_c   1.000
_cell.angle_alpha   90.00
_cell.angle_beta   90.00
_cell.angle_gamma   90.00
#
_symmetry.space_group_name_H-M   'P 1'
#
loop_
_entity.id
_entity.type
_entity.pdbx_description
1 polymer ?
#
loop_
_entity_poly.entity_id
_entity_poly.type
_entity_poly.pdbx_seq_one_letter_code
_entity_poly.pdbx_strand_id
1 'polypeptide(L)'
;MTDLGLISEEGHNNQTSTIMAIILPTQGEPLIKSSCRVAIMSGEREITYSDLLRYANLYAKYIPTEKGTKTIILGENREGWFFALYAVWCNEGVVIPVDAAATPDDVAYIINDAEPECIWTTSARKDLVAEALNLVGKDIRVNIIDDYENADVSEEKEADIRLRLEDLALICYTSGTTGSPKGVMLTYENIMVNVRAVSSEVEIYNAERRTLVLLPLHHVLPLVGTVVMPMIIGGGVAICPSLSAADIMTTLKRGEIGLMIGVPRLWQTLYRGIKAKIDASPVTRGLFNICRKADNRTLSRTIFKSVHKKLGGHITYLISGGAALDNETAIGLKTLGLDVLEGYGMTEAAPMIAFTRPDDIVPGSVGLPIHGCEVIVINGELCARGKNVMSGYYKREKETADIIDKNGWLHTGDLGRIDEKGRIFITGRMKEIIVLSNGKNVNPTEIEHKIEEYADIVKEAAVTEDGDLLKVIIVPQSVWAMDKTIAEMEECIKRDVLAPYNLTVAPYKKLMSLLVYQGDLPRTRMDKLQRYKLKELIRDAATADNDVVKKDDDSNSMFHEYIILKDYISAEKHCEVHPTSNLETDLAMDSLDKVTLQGFIEQTFGITLAAEQIAAFANVGEMAQFIAEYKTRMDVEDIDWHKIIAQSSSHLRLPKMSVAGLRMLRIFRSFAKKRFLLETRGMENIPASGPYILAPNHQSVLDGPLIVSAFSDKMLRDIYFYAKKDHVQGTFMRWLARNNNIIIMDMSTLKDSIQMLGEVLKQGRNIAIFPEGTRTRNGKIGEFKKTFVILSKELSVPIVPVRIDGAYQAMPRGKYLPKKHKVIVTYLPAVTPQESDTYESLAEKVRTAVVNA
;
A
#
# COMPACT_ATOMS: atom_id res chain seq x y z
N MET A 1 -48.73 -29.54 -4.26
CA MET A 1 -49.97 -29.08 -4.97
C MET A 1 -50.09 -27.61 -4.64
N THR A 2 -49.75 -26.71 -5.55
CA THR A 2 -50.40 -26.23 -6.69
C THR A 2 -49.48 -25.34 -7.51
N ASP A 3 -49.41 -25.61 -8.79
CA ASP A 3 -49.32 -24.81 -9.97
C ASP A 3 -48.65 -23.41 -9.95
N LEU A 4 -47.62 -23.32 -10.71
CA LEU A 4 -47.12 -22.06 -11.31
C LEU A 4 -47.28 -22.18 -12.82
N GLY A 5 -48.26 -21.42 -13.37
CA GLY A 5 -48.58 -21.32 -14.78
C GLY A 5 -47.46 -20.66 -15.57
N LEU A 6 -47.22 -21.28 -16.71
CA LEU A 6 -46.44 -20.75 -17.83
C LEU A 6 -47.22 -19.61 -18.49
N ILE A 7 -46.63 -18.47 -18.67
CA ILE A 7 -47.03 -17.46 -19.66
C ILE A 7 -45.90 -17.36 -20.68
N SER A 8 -46.23 -17.77 -21.90
CA SER A 8 -45.46 -17.53 -23.10
C SER A 8 -45.73 -16.12 -23.60
N GLU A 9 -44.70 -15.31 -23.88
CA GLU A 9 -44.78 -14.22 -24.84
C GLU A 9 -43.56 -14.26 -25.77
N GLU A 10 -43.86 -14.25 -27.04
CA GLU A 10 -42.94 -14.22 -28.16
C GLU A 10 -42.35 -12.83 -28.39
N GLY A 11 -41.09 -12.83 -28.76
CA GLY A 11 -40.57 -11.88 -29.73
C GLY A 11 -39.97 -10.59 -29.21
N HIS A 12 -38.63 -10.62 -28.95
CA HIS A 12 -37.71 -9.62 -29.54
C HIS A 12 -36.27 -10.13 -29.43
N ASN A 13 -35.61 -10.24 -30.58
CA ASN A 13 -34.19 -10.53 -30.75
C ASN A 13 -33.33 -9.50 -30.03
N ASN A 14 -32.72 -9.87 -28.93
CA ASN A 14 -31.48 -9.26 -28.44
C ASN A 14 -30.62 -10.38 -27.85
N GLN A 15 -29.35 -10.45 -28.28
CA GLN A 15 -28.33 -11.34 -27.72
C GLN A 15 -28.12 -11.01 -26.25
N THR A 16 -28.95 -11.51 -25.37
CA THR A 16 -28.76 -11.61 -23.94
C THR A 16 -28.01 -12.91 -23.70
N SER A 17 -26.74 -12.81 -23.31
CA SER A 17 -26.05 -13.90 -22.66
C SER A 17 -26.95 -14.44 -21.56
N THR A 18 -27.39 -15.66 -21.68
CA THR A 18 -28.16 -16.36 -20.65
C THR A 18 -27.26 -16.45 -19.41
N ILE A 19 -27.48 -15.57 -18.44
CA ILE A 19 -26.86 -15.68 -17.13
C ILE A 19 -27.43 -16.96 -16.53
N MET A 20 -26.60 -18.01 -16.47
CA MET A 20 -26.96 -19.22 -15.75
C MET A 20 -27.24 -18.84 -14.29
N ALA A 21 -28.44 -19.02 -13.82
CA ALA A 21 -28.81 -18.82 -12.42
C ALA A 21 -27.82 -19.62 -11.54
N ILE A 22 -27.20 -18.95 -10.57
CA ILE A 22 -26.28 -19.60 -9.63
C ILE A 22 -27.12 -20.57 -8.78
N ILE A 23 -26.88 -21.88 -8.95
CA ILE A 23 -27.51 -22.92 -8.15
C ILE A 23 -26.59 -23.20 -6.97
N LEU A 24 -26.96 -22.64 -5.81
CA LEU A 24 -26.27 -22.91 -4.55
C LEU A 24 -26.60 -24.31 -4.04
N PRO A 25 -25.63 -24.97 -3.36
CA PRO A 25 -25.88 -26.29 -2.77
C PRO A 25 -26.95 -26.23 -1.67
N THR A 26 -27.74 -27.29 -1.62
CA THR A 26 -28.71 -27.56 -0.55
C THR A 26 -28.18 -28.61 0.43
N GLN A 27 -28.88 -28.80 1.54
CA GLN A 27 -28.51 -29.78 2.58
C GLN A 27 -28.20 -31.16 1.95
N GLY A 28 -26.99 -31.68 2.29
CA GLY A 28 -26.50 -32.96 1.82
C GLY A 28 -25.89 -32.98 0.40
N GLU A 29 -25.97 -31.87 -0.36
CA GLU A 29 -25.31 -31.77 -1.65
C GLU A 29 -23.82 -31.42 -1.51
N PRO A 30 -23.00 -31.70 -2.52
CA PRO A 30 -21.61 -31.29 -2.53
C PRO A 30 -21.48 -29.77 -2.36
N LEU A 31 -20.69 -29.34 -1.35
CA LEU A 31 -20.41 -27.93 -1.08
C LEU A 31 -19.62 -27.29 -2.23
N ILE A 32 -18.70 -28.05 -2.82
CA ILE A 32 -17.87 -27.64 -3.95
C ILE A 32 -18.06 -28.66 -5.06
N LYS A 33 -18.30 -28.17 -6.28
CA LYS A 33 -18.46 -29.00 -7.47
C LYS A 33 -17.10 -29.15 -8.17
N SER A 34 -16.70 -30.40 -8.45
CA SER A 34 -15.52 -30.71 -9.24
C SER A 34 -15.63 -30.16 -10.66
N SER A 35 -14.55 -29.60 -11.15
CA SER A 35 -14.39 -29.17 -12.55
C SER A 35 -12.95 -28.90 -12.92
N CYS A 36 -12.65 -28.81 -14.21
CA CYS A 36 -11.34 -28.40 -14.72
C CYS A 36 -11.12 -26.88 -14.72
N ARG A 37 -12.09 -26.08 -14.20
CA ARG A 37 -11.91 -24.63 -14.05
C ARG A 37 -10.84 -24.34 -13.01
N VAL A 38 -10.08 -23.27 -13.24
CA VAL A 38 -9.08 -22.77 -12.28
C VAL A 38 -9.80 -22.17 -11.09
N ALA A 39 -9.64 -22.80 -9.93
CA ALA A 39 -10.15 -22.34 -8.64
C ALA A 39 -9.20 -21.35 -7.99
N ILE A 40 -7.90 -21.63 -8.00
CA ILE A 40 -6.88 -20.84 -7.31
C ILE A 40 -5.74 -20.54 -8.27
N MET A 41 -5.33 -19.27 -8.34
CA MET A 41 -4.10 -18.82 -8.97
C MET A 41 -3.13 -18.32 -7.90
N SER A 42 -1.90 -18.82 -7.91
CA SER A 42 -0.83 -18.39 -7.00
C SER A 42 0.47 -18.27 -7.77
N GLY A 43 0.89 -17.04 -8.02
CA GLY A 43 2.01 -16.78 -8.91
C GLY A 43 1.78 -17.38 -10.31
N GLU A 44 2.62 -18.37 -10.72
CA GLU A 44 2.50 -19.09 -12.00
C GLU A 44 1.64 -20.36 -11.89
N ARG A 45 1.32 -20.75 -10.69
CA ARG A 45 0.60 -21.98 -10.42
C ARG A 45 -0.90 -21.77 -10.57
N GLU A 46 -1.56 -22.67 -11.28
CA GLU A 46 -3.00 -22.75 -11.41
C GLU A 46 -3.49 -24.08 -10.83
N ILE A 47 -4.48 -24.02 -9.98
CA ILE A 47 -5.08 -25.17 -9.29
C ILE A 47 -6.54 -25.22 -9.71
N THR A 48 -6.94 -26.32 -10.32
CA THR A 48 -8.33 -26.56 -10.71
C THR A 48 -9.19 -26.94 -9.50
N TYR A 49 -10.52 -26.93 -9.68
CA TYR A 49 -11.45 -27.43 -8.66
C TYR A 49 -11.21 -28.92 -8.36
N SER A 50 -10.93 -29.73 -9.40
CA SER A 50 -10.56 -31.15 -9.24
C SER A 50 -9.29 -31.28 -8.41
N ASP A 51 -8.25 -30.48 -8.68
CA ASP A 51 -7.00 -30.51 -7.91
C ASP A 51 -7.22 -30.05 -6.47
N LEU A 52 -8.00 -28.98 -6.26
CA LEU A 52 -8.37 -28.52 -4.92
C LEU A 52 -9.01 -29.64 -4.09
N LEU A 53 -9.94 -30.40 -4.68
CA LEU A 53 -10.59 -31.52 -4.01
C LEU A 53 -9.65 -32.68 -3.76
N ARG A 54 -8.69 -32.96 -4.66
CA ARG A 54 -7.64 -33.97 -4.46
C ARG A 54 -6.69 -33.56 -3.34
N TYR A 55 -6.24 -32.29 -3.32
CA TYR A 55 -5.44 -31.77 -2.21
C TYR A 55 -6.20 -31.84 -0.87
N ALA A 56 -7.49 -31.47 -0.87
CA ALA A 56 -8.32 -31.59 0.33
C ALA A 56 -8.38 -33.06 0.82
N ASN A 57 -8.51 -34.02 -0.08
CA ASN A 57 -8.50 -35.45 0.28
C ASN A 57 -7.12 -35.89 0.82
N LEU A 58 -6.02 -35.44 0.20
CA LEU A 58 -4.67 -35.71 0.70
C LEU A 58 -4.48 -35.19 2.13
N TYR A 59 -4.82 -33.94 2.38
CA TYR A 59 -4.67 -33.31 3.69
C TYR A 59 -5.60 -33.95 4.74
N ALA A 60 -6.81 -34.38 4.34
CA ALA A 60 -7.77 -35.03 5.22
C ALA A 60 -7.25 -36.33 5.87
N LYS A 61 -6.31 -37.04 5.20
CA LYS A 61 -5.65 -38.25 5.75
C LYS A 61 -4.85 -37.97 7.03
N TYR A 62 -4.47 -36.73 7.25
CA TYR A 62 -3.67 -36.27 8.40
C TYR A 62 -4.49 -35.60 9.49
N ILE A 63 -5.81 -35.54 9.34
CA ILE A 63 -6.75 -34.96 10.29
C ILE A 63 -7.59 -36.10 10.89
N PRO A 64 -7.87 -36.10 12.21
CA PRO A 64 -8.80 -37.08 12.77
C PRO A 64 -10.15 -37.08 12.06
N THR A 65 -10.76 -38.23 11.92
CA THR A 65 -12.03 -38.45 11.20
C THR A 65 -13.27 -38.38 12.06
N GLU A 66 -13.12 -38.12 13.34
CA GLU A 66 -14.25 -37.95 14.22
C GLU A 66 -14.98 -36.63 13.93
N LYS A 67 -16.29 -36.69 13.80
CA LYS A 67 -17.14 -35.53 13.53
C LYS A 67 -16.97 -34.47 14.62
N GLY A 68 -16.83 -33.21 14.19
CA GLY A 68 -16.66 -32.08 15.10
C GLY A 68 -15.24 -31.87 15.61
N THR A 69 -14.26 -32.69 15.14
CA THR A 69 -12.84 -32.48 15.42
C THR A 69 -12.42 -31.05 15.13
N LYS A 70 -11.83 -30.40 16.11
CA LYS A 70 -11.37 -29.01 15.97
C LYS A 70 -9.93 -28.98 15.50
N THR A 71 -9.70 -28.24 14.41
CA THR A 71 -8.38 -28.11 13.80
C THR A 71 -7.98 -26.65 13.68
N ILE A 72 -6.83 -26.28 14.25
CA ILE A 72 -6.23 -24.97 14.04
C ILE A 72 -5.56 -24.94 12.65
N ILE A 73 -5.78 -23.83 11.94
CA ILE A 73 -4.99 -23.47 10.75
C ILE A 73 -4.27 -22.15 11.04
N LEU A 74 -2.94 -22.22 11.13
CA LEU A 74 -2.07 -21.10 11.45
C LEU A 74 -1.00 -20.95 10.38
N GLY A 75 -1.12 -19.94 9.52
CA GLY A 75 -0.17 -19.70 8.43
C GLY A 75 -0.55 -18.49 7.59
N GLU A 76 0.38 -18.09 6.75
CA GLU A 76 0.22 -17.02 5.77
C GLU A 76 -0.78 -17.42 4.67
N ASN A 77 -1.30 -16.41 3.93
CA ASN A 77 -2.19 -16.66 2.79
C ASN A 77 -1.43 -17.44 1.70
N ARG A 78 -1.81 -18.68 1.46
CA ARG A 78 -1.22 -19.57 0.46
C ARG A 78 -2.19 -20.69 0.05
N GLU A 79 -1.89 -21.45 -0.96
CA GLU A 79 -2.75 -22.54 -1.49
C GLU A 79 -3.04 -23.61 -0.43
N GLY A 80 -2.01 -24.02 0.31
CA GLY A 80 -2.15 -25.05 1.33
C GLY A 80 -3.08 -24.68 2.47
N TRP A 81 -3.32 -23.38 2.69
CA TRP A 81 -4.33 -22.91 3.63
C TRP A 81 -5.74 -23.30 3.19
N PHE A 82 -6.03 -23.18 1.88
CA PHE A 82 -7.29 -23.65 1.28
C PHE A 82 -7.42 -25.16 1.40
N PHE A 83 -6.33 -25.88 1.09
CA PHE A 83 -6.33 -27.35 1.17
C PHE A 83 -6.65 -27.82 2.58
N ALA A 84 -6.03 -27.23 3.60
CA ALA A 84 -6.29 -27.54 5.00
C ALA A 84 -7.74 -27.24 5.42
N LEU A 85 -8.29 -26.07 5.02
CA LEU A 85 -9.68 -25.70 5.31
C LEU A 85 -10.66 -26.77 4.79
N TYR A 86 -10.55 -27.09 3.49
CA TYR A 86 -11.49 -28.03 2.86
C TYR A 86 -11.25 -29.48 3.30
N ALA A 87 -10.02 -29.83 3.72
CA ALA A 87 -9.72 -31.12 4.33
C ALA A 87 -10.41 -31.29 5.69
N VAL A 88 -10.41 -30.26 6.53
CA VAL A 88 -11.12 -30.28 7.80
C VAL A 88 -12.62 -30.48 7.55
N TRP A 89 -13.19 -29.76 6.60
CA TRP A 89 -14.60 -29.90 6.25
C TRP A 89 -14.94 -31.23 5.57
N CYS A 90 -13.98 -31.85 4.86
CA CYS A 90 -14.14 -33.20 4.32
C CYS A 90 -14.32 -34.25 5.45
N ASN A 91 -13.63 -34.07 6.56
CA ASN A 91 -13.74 -34.93 7.76
C ASN A 91 -14.81 -34.45 8.75
N GLU A 92 -15.74 -33.60 8.32
CA GLU A 92 -16.82 -33.04 9.17
C GLU A 92 -16.31 -32.30 10.42
N GLY A 93 -15.09 -31.76 10.32
CA GLY A 93 -14.43 -31.06 11.39
C GLY A 93 -14.75 -29.56 11.42
N VAL A 94 -14.25 -28.90 12.47
CA VAL A 94 -14.42 -27.46 12.73
C VAL A 94 -13.08 -26.77 12.58
N VAL A 95 -13.02 -25.72 11.75
CA VAL A 95 -11.80 -24.95 11.53
C VAL A 95 -11.68 -23.82 12.55
N ILE A 96 -10.49 -23.68 13.11
CA ILE A 96 -10.09 -22.56 13.97
C ILE A 96 -8.99 -21.80 13.25
N PRO A 97 -9.34 -20.70 12.52
CA PRO A 97 -8.36 -19.87 11.85
C PRO A 97 -7.62 -19.00 12.87
N VAL A 98 -6.28 -19.06 12.87
CA VAL A 98 -5.42 -18.31 13.79
C VAL A 98 -4.46 -17.42 13.01
N ASP A 99 -4.23 -16.21 13.53
CA ASP A 99 -3.32 -15.24 12.93
C ASP A 99 -1.90 -15.80 12.82
N ALA A 100 -1.33 -15.77 11.63
CA ALA A 100 0.07 -16.16 11.38
C ALA A 100 1.08 -15.36 12.22
N ALA A 101 0.72 -14.17 12.67
CA ALA A 101 1.56 -13.30 13.48
C ALA A 101 1.11 -13.25 14.96
N ALA A 102 0.27 -14.20 15.41
CA ALA A 102 -0.03 -14.38 16.82
C ALA A 102 1.24 -14.68 17.63
N THR A 103 1.24 -14.31 18.90
CA THR A 103 2.31 -14.69 19.82
C THR A 103 2.14 -16.13 20.31
N PRO A 104 3.20 -16.78 20.83
CA PRO A 104 3.05 -18.10 21.46
C PRO A 104 1.99 -18.13 22.55
N ASP A 105 1.87 -17.08 23.37
CA ASP A 105 0.85 -16.95 24.41
C ASP A 105 -0.57 -16.88 23.84
N ASP A 106 -0.78 -16.15 22.73
CA ASP A 106 -2.09 -16.09 22.06
C ASP A 106 -2.49 -17.48 21.54
N VAL A 107 -1.55 -18.19 20.91
CA VAL A 107 -1.80 -19.54 20.39
C VAL A 107 -2.05 -20.51 21.55
N ALA A 108 -1.26 -20.43 22.63
CA ALA A 108 -1.45 -21.24 23.84
C ALA A 108 -2.82 -21.01 24.47
N TYR A 109 -3.27 -19.74 24.53
CA TYR A 109 -4.63 -19.42 24.99
C TYR A 109 -5.70 -20.12 24.15
N ILE A 110 -5.62 -20.03 22.82
CA ILE A 110 -6.58 -20.65 21.90
C ILE A 110 -6.56 -22.18 22.04
N ILE A 111 -5.37 -22.79 22.14
CA ILE A 111 -5.23 -24.23 22.36
C ILE A 111 -5.91 -24.68 23.67
N ASN A 112 -5.77 -23.91 24.75
CA ASN A 112 -6.38 -24.22 26.02
C ASN A 112 -7.90 -24.04 25.99
N ASP A 113 -8.41 -23.01 25.34
CA ASP A 113 -9.85 -22.71 25.29
C ASP A 113 -10.59 -23.64 24.32
N ALA A 114 -10.07 -23.76 23.08
CA ALA A 114 -10.71 -24.53 22.01
C ALA A 114 -10.48 -26.05 22.13
N GLU A 115 -9.35 -26.48 22.72
CA GLU A 115 -8.94 -27.89 22.79
C GLU A 115 -8.93 -28.55 21.39
N PRO A 116 -8.09 -28.07 20.47
CA PRO A 116 -7.97 -28.67 19.14
C PRO A 116 -7.28 -30.03 19.21
N GLU A 117 -7.63 -30.90 18.30
CA GLU A 117 -7.01 -32.22 18.15
C GLU A 117 -5.90 -32.25 17.09
N CYS A 118 -5.86 -31.22 16.24
CA CYS A 118 -4.90 -31.12 15.15
C CYS A 118 -4.53 -29.66 14.87
N ILE A 119 -3.31 -29.43 14.40
CA ILE A 119 -2.82 -28.11 13.98
C ILE A 119 -2.18 -28.26 12.59
N TRP A 120 -2.63 -27.46 11.63
CA TRP A 120 -1.93 -27.20 10.39
C TRP A 120 -1.19 -25.88 10.47
N THR A 121 0.12 -25.88 10.17
CA THR A 121 0.94 -24.67 10.20
C THR A 121 1.97 -24.69 9.09
N THR A 122 2.65 -23.56 8.86
CA THR A 122 3.74 -23.45 7.90
C THR A 122 5.09 -23.73 8.54
N SER A 123 6.09 -24.09 7.74
CA SER A 123 7.48 -24.25 8.21
C SER A 123 7.98 -22.99 8.92
N ALA A 124 7.58 -21.80 8.45
CA ALA A 124 7.94 -20.54 9.06
C ALA A 124 7.33 -20.31 10.46
N ARG A 125 6.24 -21.01 10.81
CA ARG A 125 5.54 -20.87 12.10
C ARG A 125 5.64 -22.10 13.00
N LYS A 126 6.40 -23.11 12.60
CA LYS A 126 6.58 -24.36 13.34
C LYS A 126 7.11 -24.14 14.75
N ASP A 127 8.13 -23.28 14.87
CA ASP A 127 8.76 -23.03 16.17
C ASP A 127 7.82 -22.27 17.12
N LEU A 128 7.05 -21.32 16.61
CA LEU A 128 6.00 -20.62 17.37
C LEU A 128 4.95 -21.60 17.91
N VAL A 129 4.48 -22.55 17.07
CA VAL A 129 3.52 -23.57 17.49
C VAL A 129 4.12 -24.51 18.53
N ALA A 130 5.39 -24.91 18.37
CA ALA A 130 6.10 -25.76 19.32
C ALA A 130 6.24 -25.05 20.68
N GLU A 131 6.56 -23.76 20.69
CA GLU A 131 6.63 -22.97 21.93
C GLU A 131 5.26 -22.86 22.60
N ALA A 132 4.19 -22.59 21.84
CA ALA A 132 2.83 -22.56 22.39
C ALA A 132 2.41 -23.90 22.98
N LEU A 133 2.72 -25.04 22.33
CA LEU A 133 2.46 -26.38 22.85
C LEU A 133 3.22 -26.67 24.15
N ASN A 134 4.48 -26.21 24.24
CA ASN A 134 5.27 -26.30 25.45
C ASN A 134 4.65 -25.51 26.62
N LEU A 135 4.15 -24.28 26.33
CA LEU A 135 3.47 -23.47 27.35
C LEU A 135 2.22 -24.15 27.91
N VAL A 136 1.49 -24.88 27.09
CA VAL A 136 0.26 -25.57 27.54
C VAL A 136 0.47 -27.01 28.01
N GLY A 137 1.64 -27.61 27.76
CA GLY A 137 1.98 -28.96 28.13
C GLY A 137 1.10 -30.03 27.47
N LYS A 138 0.58 -29.76 26.26
CA LYS A 138 -0.26 -30.67 25.49
C LYS A 138 0.51 -31.24 24.27
N ASP A 139 0.28 -32.52 24.02
CA ASP A 139 0.75 -33.17 22.79
C ASP A 139 -0.39 -33.21 21.77
N ILE A 140 -0.27 -32.35 20.74
CA ILE A 140 -1.25 -32.22 19.68
C ILE A 140 -0.55 -32.49 18.35
N ARG A 141 -1.22 -33.22 17.47
CA ARG A 141 -0.69 -33.48 16.13
C ARG A 141 -0.49 -32.19 15.33
N VAL A 142 0.76 -31.94 14.91
CA VAL A 142 1.13 -30.80 14.07
C VAL A 142 1.51 -31.27 12.68
N ASN A 143 0.85 -30.75 11.68
CA ASN A 143 1.14 -31.00 10.27
C ASN A 143 1.71 -29.73 9.63
N ILE A 144 2.70 -29.89 8.74
CA ILE A 144 3.35 -28.79 8.06
C ILE A 144 2.78 -28.68 6.65
N ILE A 145 2.19 -27.53 6.31
CA ILE A 145 1.59 -27.26 5.00
C ILE A 145 2.61 -27.44 3.87
N ASP A 146 3.85 -26.96 4.06
CA ASP A 146 4.91 -26.97 3.08
C ASP A 146 5.29 -28.40 2.63
N ASP A 147 5.10 -29.40 3.47
CA ASP A 147 5.43 -30.79 3.16
C ASP A 147 4.50 -31.41 2.10
N TYR A 148 3.28 -30.89 1.98
CA TYR A 148 2.23 -31.48 1.14
C TYR A 148 1.73 -30.54 0.02
N GLU A 149 2.01 -29.23 0.09
CA GLU A 149 1.44 -28.22 -0.81
C GLU A 149 1.80 -28.44 -2.27
N ASN A 150 2.98 -29.05 -2.52
CA ASN A 150 3.46 -29.35 -3.87
C ASN A 150 3.45 -30.86 -4.20
N ALA A 151 2.71 -31.67 -3.42
CA ALA A 151 2.58 -33.09 -3.67
C ALA A 151 1.91 -33.35 -5.04
N ASP A 152 2.27 -34.44 -5.68
CA ASP A 152 1.54 -34.93 -6.84
C ASP A 152 0.23 -35.58 -6.37
N VAL A 153 -0.88 -35.00 -6.79
CA VAL A 153 -2.24 -35.43 -6.43
C VAL A 153 -2.97 -36.09 -7.60
N SER A 154 -2.28 -36.40 -8.69
CA SER A 154 -2.89 -36.98 -9.89
C SER A 154 -3.63 -38.28 -9.61
N GLU A 155 -3.10 -39.12 -8.69
CA GLU A 155 -3.69 -40.40 -8.28
C GLU A 155 -4.65 -40.29 -7.08
N GLU A 156 -4.78 -39.08 -6.48
CA GLU A 156 -5.66 -38.86 -5.35
C GLU A 156 -7.12 -38.81 -5.78
N LYS A 157 -8.00 -39.36 -4.94
CA LYS A 157 -9.45 -39.20 -5.10
C LYS A 157 -9.85 -37.78 -4.73
N GLU A 158 -10.90 -37.28 -5.37
CA GLU A 158 -11.53 -36.02 -4.98
C GLU A 158 -12.26 -36.17 -3.66
N ALA A 159 -12.11 -35.17 -2.79
CA ALA A 159 -12.84 -35.10 -1.51
C ALA A 159 -14.36 -34.89 -1.77
N ASP A 160 -15.20 -35.61 -1.03
CA ASP A 160 -16.66 -35.41 -1.04
C ASP A 160 -17.05 -34.55 0.18
N ILE A 161 -17.11 -33.26 -0.02
CA ILE A 161 -17.45 -32.27 1.03
C ILE A 161 -18.91 -31.91 0.89
N ARG A 162 -19.73 -32.40 1.85
CA ARG A 162 -21.19 -32.19 1.80
C ARG A 162 -21.65 -31.08 2.73
N LEU A 163 -22.58 -30.25 2.22
CA LEU A 163 -23.19 -29.18 3.02
C LEU A 163 -24.06 -29.76 4.13
N ARG A 164 -23.78 -29.33 5.34
CA ARG A 164 -24.52 -29.68 6.58
C ARG A 164 -24.86 -28.39 7.32
N LEU A 165 -26.01 -27.83 7.05
CA LEU A 165 -26.39 -26.49 7.47
C LEU A 165 -26.26 -26.27 8.99
N GLU A 166 -26.67 -27.26 9.80
CA GLU A 166 -26.70 -27.16 11.26
C GLU A 166 -25.32 -27.40 11.92
N ASP A 167 -24.37 -28.02 11.18
CA ASP A 167 -23.06 -28.35 11.71
C ASP A 167 -22.21 -27.08 11.87
N LEU A 168 -21.36 -27.08 12.92
CA LEU A 168 -20.40 -26.03 13.14
C LEU A 168 -19.28 -26.12 12.10
N ALA A 169 -19.04 -25.02 11.41
CA ALA A 169 -18.02 -24.92 10.36
C ALA A 169 -16.74 -24.23 10.85
N LEU A 170 -16.88 -23.17 11.65
CA LEU A 170 -15.78 -22.32 12.10
C LEU A 170 -15.94 -21.94 13.59
N ILE A 171 -14.80 -21.80 14.28
CA ILE A 171 -14.70 -21.05 15.54
C ILE A 171 -13.69 -19.93 15.31
N CYS A 172 -14.16 -18.69 15.17
CA CYS A 172 -13.33 -17.53 14.93
C CYS A 172 -13.07 -16.77 16.22
N TYR A 173 -11.79 -16.67 16.65
CA TYR A 173 -11.43 -15.91 17.83
C TYR A 173 -11.39 -14.42 17.55
N THR A 174 -12.11 -13.63 18.36
CA THR A 174 -12.13 -12.17 18.28
C THR A 174 -11.43 -11.56 19.49
N SER A 175 -10.59 -10.57 19.28
CA SER A 175 -10.05 -9.75 20.37
C SER A 175 -11.20 -8.91 20.96
N GLY A 176 -11.78 -9.37 22.04
CA GLY A 176 -12.80 -8.61 22.78
C GLY A 176 -12.25 -7.28 23.28
N THR A 177 -13.10 -6.23 23.29
CA THR A 177 -12.75 -4.90 23.83
C THR A 177 -12.54 -4.91 25.37
N THR A 178 -12.80 -6.02 26.03
CA THR A 178 -12.88 -6.11 27.52
C THR A 178 -12.10 -7.26 28.14
N GLY A 179 -11.23 -7.98 27.41
CA GLY A 179 -10.50 -9.09 27.99
C GLY A 179 -10.04 -10.14 26.99
N SER A 180 -9.99 -11.38 27.42
CA SER A 180 -9.50 -12.53 26.64
C SER A 180 -10.30 -12.74 25.35
N PRO A 181 -9.67 -13.23 24.27
CA PRO A 181 -10.34 -13.55 23.01
C PRO A 181 -11.49 -14.53 23.20
N LYS A 182 -12.57 -14.37 22.44
CA LYS A 182 -13.75 -15.24 22.48
C LYS A 182 -13.93 -15.96 21.15
N GLY A 183 -14.18 -17.26 21.19
CA GLY A 183 -14.43 -18.08 20.02
C GLY A 183 -15.88 -17.95 19.53
N VAL A 184 -16.11 -17.29 18.42
CA VAL A 184 -17.42 -17.15 17.76
C VAL A 184 -17.73 -18.42 16.99
N MET A 185 -18.83 -19.10 17.32
CA MET A 185 -19.27 -20.35 16.68
C MET A 185 -20.15 -20.07 15.47
N LEU A 186 -19.66 -20.42 14.28
CA LEU A 186 -20.38 -20.22 13.01
C LEU A 186 -20.72 -21.56 12.35
N THR A 187 -21.99 -21.77 12.08
CA THR A 187 -22.48 -22.93 11.32
C THR A 187 -22.37 -22.70 9.81
N TYR A 188 -22.51 -23.79 9.04
CA TYR A 188 -22.63 -23.65 7.59
C TYR A 188 -23.86 -22.82 7.20
N GLU A 189 -24.98 -22.88 7.94
CA GLU A 189 -26.15 -22.05 7.67
C GLU A 189 -25.83 -20.56 7.78
N ASN A 190 -25.10 -20.15 8.85
CA ASN A 190 -24.70 -18.75 9.01
C ASN A 190 -23.90 -18.25 7.80
N ILE A 191 -22.99 -19.08 7.28
CA ILE A 191 -22.15 -18.76 6.12
C ILE A 191 -23.00 -18.74 4.83
N MET A 192 -23.87 -19.73 4.62
CA MET A 192 -24.68 -19.86 3.41
C MET A 192 -25.68 -18.72 3.20
N VAL A 193 -26.19 -18.12 4.28
CA VAL A 193 -27.02 -16.89 4.20
C VAL A 193 -26.19 -15.76 3.56
N ASN A 194 -24.94 -15.57 3.99
CA ASN A 194 -24.04 -14.57 3.42
C ASN A 194 -23.71 -14.87 1.94
N VAL A 195 -23.41 -16.14 1.62
CA VAL A 195 -23.15 -16.56 0.23
C VAL A 195 -24.34 -16.21 -0.69
N ARG A 196 -25.56 -16.53 -0.23
CA ARG A 196 -26.79 -16.27 -0.99
C ARG A 196 -27.01 -14.78 -1.22
N ALA A 197 -26.81 -13.96 -0.20
CA ALA A 197 -27.02 -12.52 -0.26
C ALA A 197 -26.21 -11.82 -1.36
N VAL A 198 -24.97 -12.25 -1.60
CA VAL A 198 -24.06 -11.58 -2.56
C VAL A 198 -23.88 -12.31 -3.88
N SER A 199 -24.53 -13.46 -4.06
CA SER A 199 -24.47 -14.23 -5.31
C SER A 199 -25.78 -14.28 -6.05
N SER A 200 -26.89 -14.63 -5.40
CA SER A 200 -28.19 -14.80 -6.04
C SER A 200 -29.10 -13.57 -5.92
N GLU A 201 -28.82 -12.68 -4.96
CA GLU A 201 -29.67 -11.49 -4.73
C GLU A 201 -29.04 -10.19 -5.24
N VAL A 202 -27.74 -10.04 -5.10
CA VAL A 202 -27.01 -8.82 -5.50
C VAL A 202 -26.07 -9.07 -6.68
N GLU A 203 -25.87 -10.33 -7.08
CA GLU A 203 -25.06 -10.78 -8.23
C GLU A 203 -23.64 -10.18 -8.31
N ILE A 204 -23.04 -9.90 -7.14
CA ILE A 204 -21.67 -9.39 -7.06
C ILE A 204 -20.68 -10.50 -7.35
N TYR A 205 -20.92 -11.66 -6.74
CA TYR A 205 -20.18 -12.89 -7.02
C TYR A 205 -20.86 -13.71 -8.08
N ASN A 206 -20.08 -14.21 -9.00
CA ASN A 206 -20.50 -15.21 -9.99
C ASN A 206 -19.30 -16.07 -10.42
N ALA A 207 -19.58 -17.12 -11.18
CA ALA A 207 -18.55 -18.06 -11.60
C ALA A 207 -17.47 -17.44 -12.54
N GLU A 208 -17.74 -16.30 -13.17
CA GLU A 208 -16.82 -15.66 -14.10
C GLU A 208 -15.88 -14.63 -13.43
N ARG A 209 -16.23 -14.18 -12.22
CA ARG A 209 -15.42 -13.17 -11.50
C ARG A 209 -14.42 -13.83 -10.58
N ARG A 210 -13.17 -13.41 -10.70
CA ARG A 210 -12.12 -13.78 -9.75
C ARG A 210 -11.99 -12.75 -8.65
N THR A 211 -11.73 -13.23 -7.44
CA THR A 211 -11.55 -12.42 -6.23
C THR A 211 -10.08 -12.41 -5.82
N LEU A 212 -9.57 -11.25 -5.42
CA LEU A 212 -8.22 -11.12 -4.90
C LEU A 212 -8.17 -11.54 -3.44
N VAL A 213 -7.27 -12.47 -3.11
CA VAL A 213 -6.93 -12.84 -1.72
C VAL A 213 -5.79 -11.96 -1.26
N LEU A 214 -6.07 -10.96 -0.45
CA LEU A 214 -5.12 -9.95 0.01
C LEU A 214 -5.07 -9.85 1.54
N LEU A 215 -6.23 -9.79 2.18
CA LEU A 215 -6.36 -9.66 3.63
C LEU A 215 -6.09 -11.00 4.33
N PRO A 216 -5.64 -10.98 5.63
CA PRO A 216 -5.34 -12.20 6.37
C PRO A 216 -6.56 -13.11 6.56
N LEU A 217 -6.41 -14.40 6.23
CA LEU A 217 -7.50 -15.38 6.21
C LEU A 217 -8.03 -15.82 7.60
N HIS A 218 -7.34 -15.46 8.68
CA HIS A 218 -7.84 -15.74 10.04
C HIS A 218 -9.05 -14.87 10.43
N HIS A 219 -9.33 -13.78 9.70
CA HIS A 219 -10.54 -12.97 9.89
C HIS A 219 -11.69 -13.50 9.06
N VAL A 220 -12.90 -13.46 9.63
CA VAL A 220 -14.11 -13.98 8.98
C VAL A 220 -14.43 -13.27 7.66
N LEU A 221 -14.22 -11.95 7.57
CA LEU A 221 -14.50 -11.19 6.34
C LEU A 221 -13.68 -11.68 5.15
N PRO A 222 -12.33 -11.71 5.17
CA PRO A 222 -11.55 -12.27 4.06
C PRO A 222 -11.77 -13.78 3.91
N LEU A 223 -11.87 -14.55 4.98
CA LEU A 223 -12.08 -15.99 4.90
C LEU A 223 -13.36 -16.31 4.13
N VAL A 224 -14.49 -15.77 4.55
CA VAL A 224 -15.77 -16.04 3.90
C VAL A 224 -15.83 -15.39 2.52
N GLY A 225 -15.41 -14.11 2.41
CA GLY A 225 -15.52 -13.34 1.18
C GLY A 225 -14.52 -13.72 0.09
N THR A 226 -13.30 -14.14 0.43
CA THR A 226 -12.26 -14.44 -0.59
C THR A 226 -11.93 -15.91 -0.75
N VAL A 227 -12.39 -16.78 0.18
CA VAL A 227 -12.14 -18.23 0.10
C VAL A 227 -13.45 -18.99 -0.07
N VAL A 228 -14.36 -18.86 0.89
CA VAL A 228 -15.55 -19.73 0.96
C VAL A 228 -16.57 -19.38 -0.13
N MET A 229 -16.96 -18.11 -0.25
CA MET A 229 -17.95 -17.67 -1.24
C MET A 229 -17.55 -17.98 -2.68
N PRO A 230 -16.35 -17.59 -3.16
CA PRO A 230 -15.94 -17.88 -4.53
C PRO A 230 -15.96 -19.39 -4.83
N MET A 231 -15.47 -20.22 -3.91
CA MET A 231 -15.39 -21.67 -4.11
C MET A 231 -16.76 -22.33 -4.19
N ILE A 232 -17.71 -21.93 -3.35
CA ILE A 232 -19.09 -22.47 -3.39
C ILE A 232 -19.80 -22.10 -4.69
N ILE A 233 -19.54 -20.91 -5.21
CA ILE A 233 -20.20 -20.38 -6.42
C ILE A 233 -19.57 -20.90 -7.71
N GLY A 234 -18.38 -21.50 -7.63
CA GLY A 234 -17.61 -21.95 -8.81
C GLY A 234 -16.81 -20.81 -9.46
N GLY A 235 -16.55 -19.73 -8.74
CA GLY A 235 -15.66 -18.63 -9.15
C GLY A 235 -14.20 -18.99 -9.06
N GLY A 236 -13.32 -18.01 -9.11
CA GLY A 236 -11.89 -18.20 -8.93
C GLY A 236 -11.32 -17.19 -7.94
N VAL A 237 -10.13 -17.48 -7.44
CA VAL A 237 -9.36 -16.56 -6.61
C VAL A 237 -7.94 -16.42 -7.13
N ALA A 238 -7.31 -15.28 -6.84
CA ALA A 238 -5.87 -15.13 -7.02
C ALA A 238 -5.24 -14.69 -5.71
N ILE A 239 -4.22 -15.41 -5.27
CA ILE A 239 -3.49 -15.12 -4.03
C ILE A 239 -2.42 -14.09 -4.35
N CYS A 240 -2.46 -12.95 -3.66
CA CYS A 240 -1.44 -11.93 -3.76
C CYS A 240 -0.27 -12.29 -2.81
N PRO A 241 0.97 -12.38 -3.32
CA PRO A 241 2.10 -12.83 -2.51
C PRO A 241 2.50 -11.82 -1.44
N SER A 242 2.24 -10.52 -1.65
CA SER A 242 2.51 -9.48 -0.65
C SER A 242 1.59 -8.26 -0.83
N LEU A 243 1.62 -7.35 0.14
CA LEU A 243 0.90 -6.07 0.07
C LEU A 243 1.63 -5.02 -0.78
N SER A 244 2.75 -5.37 -1.44
CA SER A 244 3.47 -4.43 -2.30
C SER A 244 2.60 -4.00 -3.48
N ALA A 245 2.71 -2.72 -3.88
CA ALA A 245 1.99 -2.22 -5.04
C ALA A 245 2.31 -3.01 -6.32
N ALA A 246 3.56 -3.47 -6.47
CA ALA A 246 4.00 -4.25 -7.61
C ALA A 246 3.30 -5.61 -7.69
N ASP A 247 3.23 -6.33 -6.58
CA ASP A 247 2.57 -7.64 -6.50
C ASP A 247 1.07 -7.52 -6.67
N ILE A 248 0.45 -6.53 -6.02
CA ILE A 248 -0.98 -6.25 -6.21
C ILE A 248 -1.27 -5.99 -7.68
N MET A 249 -0.53 -5.08 -8.33
CA MET A 249 -0.75 -4.73 -9.74
C MET A 249 -0.50 -5.92 -10.68
N THR A 250 0.51 -6.73 -10.40
CA THR A 250 0.82 -7.94 -11.18
C THR A 250 -0.30 -8.96 -11.03
N THR A 251 -0.76 -9.22 -9.80
CA THR A 251 -1.83 -10.16 -9.51
C THR A 251 -3.17 -9.70 -10.09
N LEU A 252 -3.50 -8.41 -9.97
CA LEU A 252 -4.71 -7.82 -10.58
C LEU A 252 -4.75 -8.04 -12.09
N LYS A 253 -3.63 -7.82 -12.76
CA LYS A 253 -3.53 -7.94 -14.22
C LYS A 253 -3.56 -9.39 -14.67
N ARG A 254 -2.76 -10.26 -14.02
CA ARG A 254 -2.63 -11.67 -14.40
C ARG A 254 -3.88 -12.47 -14.04
N GLY A 255 -4.42 -12.22 -12.85
CA GLY A 255 -5.61 -12.91 -12.34
C GLY A 255 -6.92 -12.42 -12.96
N GLU A 256 -6.90 -11.37 -13.79
CA GLU A 256 -8.13 -10.77 -14.35
C GLU A 256 -9.18 -10.49 -13.26
N ILE A 257 -8.72 -9.88 -12.17
CA ILE A 257 -9.50 -9.72 -10.95
C ILE A 257 -10.72 -8.82 -11.17
N GLY A 258 -11.90 -9.36 -10.88
CA GLY A 258 -13.17 -8.63 -10.91
C GLY A 258 -13.58 -8.03 -9.59
N LEU A 259 -13.17 -8.66 -8.46
CA LEU A 259 -13.54 -8.26 -7.11
C LEU A 259 -12.31 -8.06 -6.23
N MET A 260 -12.27 -6.96 -5.50
CA MET A 260 -11.30 -6.73 -4.41
C MET A 260 -12.05 -6.46 -3.12
N ILE A 261 -11.68 -7.20 -2.06
CA ILE A 261 -12.14 -6.92 -0.69
C ILE A 261 -11.00 -6.25 0.05
N GLY A 262 -11.29 -5.13 0.69
CA GLY A 262 -10.33 -4.35 1.43
C GLY A 262 -10.93 -3.62 2.61
N VAL A 263 -10.06 -3.00 3.38
CA VAL A 263 -10.41 -2.09 4.47
C VAL A 263 -10.34 -0.64 3.98
N PRO A 264 -11.00 0.33 4.65
CA PRO A 264 -11.04 1.73 4.21
C PRO A 264 -9.69 2.33 3.88
N ARG A 265 -8.66 2.06 4.68
CA ARG A 265 -7.30 2.58 4.47
C ARG A 265 -6.68 2.14 3.12
N LEU A 266 -6.96 0.94 2.67
CA LEU A 266 -6.53 0.47 1.34
C LEU A 266 -7.14 1.36 0.23
N TRP A 267 -8.43 1.66 0.34
CA TRP A 267 -9.14 2.48 -0.63
C TRP A 267 -8.71 3.94 -0.59
N GLN A 268 -8.47 4.48 0.59
CA GLN A 268 -7.91 5.83 0.78
C GLN A 268 -6.53 5.96 0.14
N THR A 269 -5.64 4.99 0.38
CA THR A 269 -4.28 4.96 -0.20
C THR A 269 -4.34 4.87 -1.72
N LEU A 270 -5.19 3.99 -2.25
CA LEU A 270 -5.41 3.87 -3.69
C LEU A 270 -5.93 5.19 -4.29
N TYR A 271 -6.95 5.79 -3.67
CA TYR A 271 -7.54 7.05 -4.14
C TYR A 271 -6.54 8.19 -4.09
N ARG A 272 -5.83 8.39 -2.98
CA ARG A 272 -4.81 9.44 -2.82
C ARG A 272 -3.73 9.32 -3.89
N GLY A 273 -3.20 8.12 -4.13
CA GLY A 273 -2.20 7.88 -5.16
C GLY A 273 -2.67 8.19 -6.58
N ILE A 274 -3.95 7.93 -6.90
CA ILE A 274 -4.56 8.29 -8.18
C ILE A 274 -4.83 9.80 -8.24
N LYS A 275 -5.41 10.37 -7.18
CA LYS A 275 -5.79 11.79 -7.08
C LYS A 275 -4.60 12.71 -7.23
N ALA A 276 -3.47 12.41 -6.60
CA ALA A 276 -2.23 13.16 -6.75
C ALA A 276 -1.79 13.25 -8.23
N LYS A 277 -1.93 12.17 -9.01
CA LYS A 277 -1.62 12.18 -10.45
C LYS A 277 -2.63 12.97 -11.27
N ILE A 278 -3.89 12.98 -10.88
CA ILE A 278 -4.95 13.78 -11.50
C ILE A 278 -4.71 15.27 -11.26
N ASP A 279 -4.38 15.65 -10.03
CA ASP A 279 -4.17 17.03 -9.62
C ASP A 279 -2.89 17.66 -10.18
N ALA A 280 -1.93 16.84 -10.57
CA ALA A 280 -0.70 17.30 -11.24
C ALA A 280 -0.95 17.99 -12.60
N SER A 281 -2.13 17.81 -13.21
CA SER A 281 -2.48 18.42 -14.49
C SER A 281 -3.85 19.13 -14.43
N PRO A 282 -3.93 20.42 -14.83
CA PRO A 282 -5.21 21.14 -14.89
C PRO A 282 -6.25 20.45 -15.78
N VAL A 283 -5.81 19.79 -16.86
CA VAL A 283 -6.69 19.08 -17.80
C VAL A 283 -7.32 17.85 -17.13
N THR A 284 -6.53 17.01 -16.47
CA THR A 284 -7.03 15.83 -15.78
C THR A 284 -7.92 16.19 -14.60
N ARG A 285 -7.61 17.29 -13.89
CA ARG A 285 -8.45 17.85 -12.83
C ARG A 285 -9.79 18.33 -13.39
N GLY A 286 -9.79 19.03 -14.53
CA GLY A 286 -11.00 19.45 -15.22
C GLY A 286 -11.88 18.27 -15.63
N LEU A 287 -11.29 17.23 -16.21
CA LEU A 287 -11.99 15.99 -16.59
C LEU A 287 -12.57 15.27 -15.38
N PHE A 288 -11.84 15.21 -14.27
CA PHE A 288 -12.33 14.64 -13.02
C PHE A 288 -13.56 15.39 -12.50
N ASN A 289 -13.54 16.71 -12.50
CA ASN A 289 -14.67 17.52 -12.08
C ASN A 289 -15.90 17.36 -12.99
N ILE A 290 -15.68 17.15 -14.30
CA ILE A 290 -16.77 16.84 -15.25
C ILE A 290 -17.38 15.49 -14.91
N CYS A 291 -16.57 14.44 -14.70
CA CYS A 291 -17.05 13.11 -14.31
C CYS A 291 -17.80 13.14 -12.98
N ARG A 292 -17.30 13.90 -12.00
CA ARG A 292 -17.94 14.06 -10.69
C ARG A 292 -19.35 14.68 -10.79
N LYS A 293 -19.53 15.68 -11.69
CA LYS A 293 -20.83 16.31 -11.92
C LYS A 293 -21.77 15.44 -12.73
N ALA A 294 -21.23 14.71 -13.70
CA ALA A 294 -22.04 13.85 -14.60
C ALA A 294 -22.56 12.60 -13.90
N ASP A 295 -21.92 12.12 -12.83
CA ASP A 295 -22.19 10.88 -12.10
C ASP A 295 -22.51 9.71 -13.03
N ASN A 296 -21.71 9.55 -14.08
CA ASN A 296 -21.93 8.53 -15.11
C ASN A 296 -20.72 7.58 -15.19
N ARG A 297 -20.95 6.34 -14.74
CA ARG A 297 -19.92 5.30 -14.67
C ARG A 297 -19.23 5.02 -16.02
N THR A 298 -20.01 4.94 -17.10
CA THR A 298 -19.47 4.64 -18.43
C THR A 298 -18.57 5.76 -18.93
N LEU A 299 -18.99 7.03 -18.75
CA LEU A 299 -18.18 8.19 -19.07
C LEU A 299 -16.88 8.20 -18.28
N SER A 300 -16.96 7.99 -16.97
CA SER A 300 -15.81 7.92 -16.06
C SER A 300 -14.83 6.83 -16.47
N ARG A 301 -15.28 5.62 -16.73
CA ARG A 301 -14.43 4.49 -17.19
C ARG A 301 -13.78 4.79 -18.55
N THR A 302 -14.46 5.49 -19.43
CA THR A 302 -13.90 5.87 -20.73
C THR A 302 -12.79 6.93 -20.59
N ILE A 303 -13.04 7.97 -19.81
CA ILE A 303 -12.06 9.05 -19.57
C ILE A 303 -10.85 8.53 -18.79
N PHE A 304 -11.07 7.74 -17.74
CA PHE A 304 -10.02 7.17 -16.89
C PHE A 304 -9.62 5.75 -17.29
N LYS A 305 -9.79 5.37 -18.57
CA LYS A 305 -9.39 4.05 -19.08
C LYS A 305 -7.93 3.67 -18.74
N SER A 306 -7.03 4.65 -18.67
CA SER A 306 -5.64 4.42 -18.28
C SER A 306 -5.50 3.96 -16.81
N VAL A 307 -6.35 4.44 -15.91
CA VAL A 307 -6.41 4.01 -14.51
C VAL A 307 -6.91 2.57 -14.45
N HIS A 308 -8.04 2.29 -15.10
CA HIS A 308 -8.58 0.92 -15.16
C HIS A 308 -7.58 -0.08 -15.74
N LYS A 309 -6.89 0.27 -16.84
CA LYS A 309 -5.87 -0.59 -17.43
C LYS A 309 -4.71 -0.87 -16.47
N LYS A 310 -4.29 0.10 -15.68
CA LYS A 310 -3.27 -0.11 -14.66
C LYS A 310 -3.73 -1.07 -13.57
N LEU A 311 -4.98 -0.98 -13.16
CA LEU A 311 -5.63 -1.89 -12.20
C LEU A 311 -6.07 -3.23 -12.83
N GLY A 312 -5.44 -3.67 -13.92
CA GLY A 312 -5.72 -4.93 -14.59
C GLY A 312 -6.83 -4.87 -15.64
N GLY A 313 -7.71 -3.87 -15.60
CA GLY A 313 -8.80 -3.66 -16.57
C GLY A 313 -10.10 -4.40 -16.28
N HIS A 314 -10.11 -5.34 -15.34
CA HIS A 314 -11.23 -6.26 -15.08
C HIS A 314 -12.03 -5.92 -13.81
N ILE A 315 -11.54 -5.01 -12.93
CA ILE A 315 -12.23 -4.66 -11.69
C ILE A 315 -13.65 -4.18 -11.98
N THR A 316 -14.61 -4.88 -11.40
CA THR A 316 -16.03 -4.56 -11.44
C THR A 316 -16.46 -3.82 -10.18
N TYR A 317 -16.09 -4.35 -9.01
CA TYR A 317 -16.43 -3.79 -7.71
C TYR A 317 -15.24 -3.83 -6.76
N LEU A 318 -15.17 -2.80 -5.92
CA LEU A 318 -14.35 -2.76 -4.71
C LEU A 318 -15.29 -2.95 -3.53
N ILE A 319 -14.95 -3.81 -2.58
CA ILE A 319 -15.75 -4.07 -1.38
C ILE A 319 -15.00 -3.54 -0.17
N SER A 320 -15.63 -2.65 0.59
CA SER A 320 -15.09 -2.08 1.82
C SER A 320 -15.80 -2.64 3.03
N GLY A 321 -15.04 -3.14 4.00
CA GLY A 321 -15.61 -3.66 5.25
C GLY A 321 -14.65 -3.47 6.43
N GLY A 322 -15.14 -3.76 7.65
CA GLY A 322 -14.36 -3.71 8.89
C GLY A 322 -14.38 -2.35 9.59
N ALA A 323 -14.48 -1.25 8.85
CA ALA A 323 -14.63 0.12 9.38
C ALA A 323 -15.38 0.99 8.38
N ALA A 324 -15.79 2.20 8.78
CA ALA A 324 -16.47 3.15 7.90
C ALA A 324 -15.50 3.73 6.86
N LEU A 325 -15.94 3.82 5.61
CA LEU A 325 -15.20 4.51 4.55
C LEU A 325 -15.56 6.00 4.56
N ASP A 326 -14.57 6.87 4.41
CA ASP A 326 -14.82 8.30 4.29
C ASP A 326 -15.53 8.65 2.96
N ASN A 327 -16.40 9.65 3.03
CA ASN A 327 -17.23 10.03 1.88
C ASN A 327 -16.41 10.55 0.69
N GLU A 328 -15.28 11.22 0.93
CA GLU A 328 -14.46 11.77 -0.15
C GLU A 328 -13.82 10.63 -0.96
N THR A 329 -13.26 9.63 -0.30
CA THR A 329 -12.70 8.44 -0.95
C THR A 329 -13.78 7.68 -1.72
N ALA A 330 -14.96 7.47 -1.11
CA ALA A 330 -16.07 6.78 -1.78
C ALA A 330 -16.53 7.51 -3.06
N ILE A 331 -16.80 8.81 -2.95
CA ILE A 331 -17.20 9.67 -4.09
C ILE A 331 -16.07 9.77 -5.11
N GLY A 332 -14.82 9.89 -4.64
CA GLY A 332 -13.67 10.02 -5.52
C GLY A 332 -13.42 8.78 -6.37
N LEU A 333 -13.48 7.58 -5.79
CA LEU A 333 -13.38 6.32 -6.52
C LEU A 333 -14.55 6.11 -7.47
N LYS A 334 -15.78 6.41 -7.05
CA LYS A 334 -16.97 6.41 -7.92
C LYS A 334 -16.78 7.34 -9.12
N THR A 335 -16.23 8.53 -8.91
CA THR A 335 -15.92 9.49 -9.99
C THR A 335 -14.92 8.94 -11.01
N LEU A 336 -14.05 8.03 -10.60
CA LEU A 336 -13.13 7.31 -11.49
C LEU A 336 -13.78 6.12 -12.21
N GLY A 337 -15.05 5.80 -11.89
CA GLY A 337 -15.77 4.63 -12.39
C GLY A 337 -15.42 3.34 -11.68
N LEU A 338 -14.91 3.45 -10.42
CA LEU A 338 -14.65 2.36 -9.49
C LEU A 338 -15.69 2.39 -8.38
N ASP A 339 -16.70 1.54 -8.47
CA ASP A 339 -17.75 1.48 -7.47
C ASP A 339 -17.26 0.75 -6.23
N VAL A 340 -17.37 1.42 -5.07
CA VAL A 340 -17.08 0.84 -3.76
C VAL A 340 -18.40 0.47 -3.10
N LEU A 341 -18.55 -0.81 -2.76
CA LEU A 341 -19.69 -1.35 -2.05
C LEU A 341 -19.31 -1.56 -0.59
N GLU A 342 -20.01 -0.91 0.32
CA GLU A 342 -19.74 -1.04 1.74
C GLU A 342 -20.52 -2.20 2.33
N GLY A 343 -19.84 -3.05 3.12
CA GLY A 343 -20.43 -4.11 3.90
C GLY A 343 -20.33 -3.80 5.40
N TYR A 344 -21.44 -3.92 6.10
CA TYR A 344 -21.51 -3.82 7.55
C TYR A 344 -21.77 -5.17 8.18
N GLY A 345 -21.05 -5.43 9.25
CA GLY A 345 -21.25 -6.61 10.05
C GLY A 345 -20.14 -6.85 11.06
N MET A 346 -20.14 -8.03 11.63
CA MET A 346 -19.23 -8.47 12.70
C MET A 346 -19.05 -9.97 12.62
N THR A 347 -18.03 -10.49 13.29
CA THR A 347 -17.74 -11.94 13.29
C THR A 347 -18.95 -12.74 13.73
N GLU A 348 -19.71 -12.22 14.68
CA GLU A 348 -20.93 -12.80 15.24
C GLU A 348 -22.12 -12.83 14.25
N ALA A 349 -21.94 -12.30 13.03
CA ALA A 349 -22.94 -12.32 11.94
C ALA A 349 -22.43 -12.94 10.63
N ALA A 350 -21.35 -13.67 10.62
CA ALA A 350 -20.78 -14.57 9.61
C ALA A 350 -20.42 -14.00 8.21
N PRO A 351 -19.91 -12.83 7.95
CA PRO A 351 -19.80 -11.63 8.77
C PRO A 351 -20.86 -10.57 8.57
N MET A 352 -21.75 -10.67 7.53
CA MET A 352 -22.56 -9.53 7.06
C MET A 352 -23.93 -9.41 7.75
N ILE A 353 -24.29 -8.18 8.05
CA ILE A 353 -25.62 -7.74 8.50
C ILE A 353 -26.30 -6.93 7.39
N ALA A 354 -25.55 -6.03 6.76
CA ALA A 354 -26.02 -5.19 5.67
C ALA A 354 -24.98 -5.06 4.57
N PHE A 355 -25.42 -4.75 3.36
CA PHE A 355 -24.56 -4.60 2.20
C PHE A 355 -25.13 -3.61 1.19
N THR A 356 -24.27 -2.74 0.63
CA THR A 356 -24.62 -1.77 -0.40
C THR A 356 -25.02 -2.47 -1.70
N ARG A 357 -26.13 -2.05 -2.30
CA ARG A 357 -26.57 -2.53 -3.62
C ARG A 357 -25.88 -1.75 -4.73
N PRO A 358 -25.44 -2.39 -5.82
CA PRO A 358 -24.71 -1.70 -6.92
C PRO A 358 -25.49 -0.56 -7.59
N ASP A 359 -26.82 -0.62 -7.55
CA ASP A 359 -27.76 0.37 -8.10
C ASP A 359 -28.20 1.44 -7.08
N ASP A 360 -27.82 1.29 -5.77
CA ASP A 360 -28.16 2.23 -4.71
C ASP A 360 -26.92 2.54 -3.82
N ILE A 361 -25.86 3.06 -4.44
CA ILE A 361 -24.65 3.45 -3.73
C ILE A 361 -24.80 4.87 -3.16
N VAL A 362 -24.97 4.95 -1.85
CA VAL A 362 -25.10 6.21 -1.10
C VAL A 362 -23.93 6.34 -0.13
N PRO A 363 -23.03 7.32 -0.32
CA PRO A 363 -21.88 7.52 0.58
C PRO A 363 -22.30 7.66 2.04
N GLY A 364 -21.59 6.97 2.94
CA GLY A 364 -21.90 6.93 4.37
C GLY A 364 -23.00 5.95 4.77
N SER A 365 -23.66 5.29 3.79
CA SER A 365 -24.59 4.19 4.06
C SER A 365 -23.93 2.85 3.78
N VAL A 366 -24.12 1.90 4.68
CA VAL A 366 -23.70 0.50 4.50
C VAL A 366 -24.75 -0.34 3.76
N GLY A 367 -25.71 0.30 3.12
CA GLY A 367 -26.76 -0.34 2.30
C GLY A 367 -27.93 -0.88 3.12
N LEU A 368 -28.57 -1.89 2.55
CA LEU A 368 -29.76 -2.55 3.10
C LEU A 368 -29.37 -3.82 3.87
N PRO A 369 -30.18 -4.27 4.84
CA PRO A 369 -30.02 -5.58 5.44
C PRO A 369 -29.88 -6.67 4.36
N ILE A 370 -29.04 -7.67 4.61
CA ILE A 370 -29.00 -8.85 3.74
C ILE A 370 -30.29 -9.67 3.89
N HIS A 371 -30.65 -10.39 2.85
CA HIS A 371 -31.84 -11.25 2.92
C HIS A 371 -31.74 -12.28 4.04
N GLY A 372 -32.85 -12.44 4.77
CA GLY A 372 -32.88 -13.32 5.95
C GLY A 372 -32.25 -12.72 7.21
N CYS A 373 -31.85 -11.45 7.17
CA CYS A 373 -31.42 -10.68 8.33
C CYS A 373 -32.37 -9.49 8.55
N GLU A 374 -32.96 -9.41 9.71
CA GLU A 374 -33.76 -8.26 10.15
C GLU A 374 -32.84 -7.31 10.93
N VAL A 375 -33.02 -6.00 10.76
CA VAL A 375 -32.28 -4.98 11.50
C VAL A 375 -33.26 -3.95 12.05
N ILE A 376 -33.13 -3.66 13.34
CA ILE A 376 -33.90 -2.62 14.03
C ILE A 376 -32.97 -1.71 14.85
N VAL A 377 -33.51 -0.59 15.28
CA VAL A 377 -32.80 0.34 16.19
C VAL A 377 -33.50 0.31 17.54
N ILE A 378 -32.78 -0.11 18.59
CA ILE A 378 -33.25 -0.12 19.98
C ILE A 378 -32.39 0.86 20.77
N ASN A 379 -32.97 1.92 21.30
CA ASN A 379 -32.26 2.98 22.06
C ASN A 379 -31.01 3.55 21.32
N GLY A 380 -31.09 3.64 19.99
CA GLY A 380 -29.99 4.09 19.14
C GLY A 380 -29.01 3.01 18.70
N GLU A 381 -29.08 1.82 19.30
CA GLU A 381 -28.27 0.66 18.92
C GLU A 381 -28.89 -0.10 17.75
N LEU A 382 -28.06 -0.50 16.80
CA LEU A 382 -28.45 -1.42 15.74
C LEU A 382 -28.46 -2.85 16.29
N CYS A 383 -29.61 -3.51 16.17
CA CYS A 383 -29.76 -4.91 16.56
C CYS A 383 -30.13 -5.73 15.33
N ALA A 384 -29.50 -6.90 15.19
CA ALA A 384 -29.69 -7.79 14.04
C ALA A 384 -30.30 -9.12 14.47
N ARG A 385 -31.15 -9.71 13.62
CA ARG A 385 -31.70 -11.04 13.84
C ARG A 385 -31.80 -11.80 12.53
N GLY A 386 -31.34 -13.03 12.50
CA GLY A 386 -31.40 -13.86 11.30
C GLY A 386 -30.54 -15.10 11.40
N LYS A 387 -30.60 -15.92 10.35
CA LYS A 387 -29.81 -17.13 10.23
C LYS A 387 -28.32 -16.87 9.96
N ASN A 388 -27.90 -15.63 9.74
CA ASN A 388 -26.52 -15.19 9.71
C ASN A 388 -25.90 -15.01 11.11
N VAL A 389 -26.73 -14.92 12.17
CA VAL A 389 -26.26 -14.73 13.54
C VAL A 389 -25.67 -16.03 14.08
N MET A 390 -24.53 -15.92 14.76
CA MET A 390 -23.76 -17.03 15.35
C MET A 390 -24.61 -17.91 16.29
N SER A 391 -24.16 -19.14 16.50
CA SER A 391 -24.75 -20.04 17.52
C SER A 391 -24.42 -19.61 18.95
N GLY A 392 -23.43 -18.75 19.14
CA GLY A 392 -22.96 -18.23 20.42
C GLY A 392 -21.44 -18.24 20.54
N TYR A 393 -20.94 -17.85 21.71
CA TYR A 393 -19.52 -17.94 22.04
C TYR A 393 -19.19 -19.32 22.64
N TYR A 394 -18.11 -19.92 22.14
CA TYR A 394 -17.66 -21.25 22.60
C TYR A 394 -17.37 -21.27 24.10
N LYS A 395 -18.02 -22.16 24.83
CA LYS A 395 -17.92 -22.28 26.30
C LYS A 395 -18.23 -20.97 27.08
N ARG A 396 -19.02 -20.03 26.50
CA ARG A 396 -19.31 -18.71 27.08
C ARG A 396 -20.82 -18.42 27.03
N GLU A 397 -21.64 -19.20 27.69
CA GLU A 397 -23.11 -19.06 27.66
C GLU A 397 -23.60 -17.72 28.19
N LYS A 398 -22.97 -17.24 29.29
CA LYS A 398 -23.33 -15.93 29.85
C LYS A 398 -23.05 -14.78 28.89
N GLU A 399 -21.87 -14.72 28.34
CA GLU A 399 -21.49 -13.68 27.36
C GLU A 399 -22.30 -13.77 26.05
N THR A 400 -22.77 -14.97 25.71
CA THR A 400 -23.74 -15.18 24.62
C THR A 400 -25.09 -14.57 24.95
N ALA A 401 -25.61 -14.81 26.16
CA ALA A 401 -26.87 -14.23 26.62
C ALA A 401 -26.82 -12.71 26.85
N ASP A 402 -25.60 -12.15 27.09
CA ASP A 402 -25.39 -10.71 27.20
C ASP A 402 -25.48 -10.00 25.84
N ILE A 403 -25.24 -10.70 24.72
CA ILE A 403 -25.19 -10.11 23.37
C ILE A 403 -26.37 -10.58 22.48
N ILE A 404 -26.93 -11.77 22.72
CA ILE A 404 -28.13 -12.26 22.02
C ILE A 404 -29.25 -12.32 23.04
N ASP A 405 -30.29 -11.49 22.83
CA ASP A 405 -31.40 -11.44 23.75
C ASP A 405 -32.35 -12.64 23.59
N LYS A 406 -33.36 -12.75 24.48
CA LYS A 406 -34.33 -13.84 24.49
C LYS A 406 -35.21 -13.90 23.23
N ASN A 407 -35.26 -12.82 22.45
CA ASN A 407 -36.03 -12.76 21.20
C ASN A 407 -35.13 -13.04 19.97
N GLY A 408 -33.86 -13.38 20.19
CA GLY A 408 -32.87 -13.69 19.16
C GLY A 408 -32.25 -12.45 18.52
N TRP A 409 -32.38 -11.27 19.13
CA TRP A 409 -31.70 -10.06 18.64
C TRP A 409 -30.26 -10.04 19.09
N LEU A 410 -29.34 -9.99 18.13
CA LEU A 410 -27.94 -9.72 18.35
C LEU A 410 -27.72 -8.22 18.57
N HIS A 411 -27.31 -7.84 19.76
CA HIS A 411 -26.90 -6.50 20.13
C HIS A 411 -25.49 -6.22 19.60
N THR A 412 -25.41 -5.38 18.54
CA THR A 412 -24.12 -5.18 17.84
C THR A 412 -23.16 -4.29 18.61
N GLY A 413 -23.67 -3.49 19.52
CA GLY A 413 -22.92 -2.41 20.20
C GLY A 413 -22.63 -1.22 19.29
N ASP A 414 -23.11 -1.22 18.05
CA ASP A 414 -22.96 -0.11 17.12
C ASP A 414 -24.22 0.76 17.13
N LEU A 415 -24.00 2.08 17.15
CA LEU A 415 -25.07 3.07 17.05
C LEU A 415 -25.34 3.38 15.59
N GLY A 416 -26.63 3.59 15.27
CA GLY A 416 -26.98 3.87 13.90
C GLY A 416 -28.42 4.32 13.72
N ARG A 417 -28.76 4.60 12.48
CA ARG A 417 -30.13 4.92 12.04
C ARG A 417 -30.45 4.21 10.76
N ILE A 418 -31.73 4.00 10.53
CA ILE A 418 -32.29 3.45 9.30
C ILE A 418 -33.13 4.56 8.66
N ASP A 419 -32.91 4.83 7.37
CA ASP A 419 -33.71 5.82 6.64
C ASP A 419 -35.05 5.24 6.11
N GLU A 420 -35.85 6.10 5.46
CA GLU A 420 -37.17 5.72 4.92
C GLU A 420 -37.10 4.64 3.83
N LYS A 421 -35.91 4.46 3.20
CA LYS A 421 -35.67 3.41 2.21
C LYS A 421 -35.10 2.12 2.81
N GLY A 422 -34.93 2.08 4.14
CA GLY A 422 -34.37 0.94 4.85
C GLY A 422 -32.84 0.91 4.87
N ARG A 423 -32.15 1.94 4.35
CA ARG A 423 -30.68 2.01 4.34
C ARG A 423 -30.13 2.30 5.73
N ILE A 424 -29.09 1.60 6.09
CA ILE A 424 -28.44 1.70 7.40
C ILE A 424 -27.27 2.66 7.33
N PHE A 425 -27.17 3.52 8.36
CA PHE A 425 -26.07 4.46 8.59
C PHE A 425 -25.50 4.22 9.97
N ILE A 426 -24.21 3.88 10.03
CA ILE A 426 -23.48 3.72 11.30
C ILE A 426 -23.09 5.12 11.79
N THR A 427 -23.35 5.43 13.06
CA THR A 427 -23.04 6.74 13.65
C THR A 427 -21.98 6.66 14.74
N GLY A 428 -21.68 5.47 15.26
CA GLY A 428 -20.64 5.26 16.27
C GLY A 428 -20.75 3.94 16.99
N ARG A 429 -20.03 3.79 18.10
CA ARG A 429 -20.10 2.60 18.97
C ARG A 429 -20.55 2.97 20.38
N MET A 430 -21.42 2.15 20.95
CA MET A 430 -21.97 2.37 22.29
C MET A 430 -20.87 2.37 23.36
N LYS A 431 -19.92 1.45 23.30
CA LYS A 431 -18.80 1.35 24.25
C LYS A 431 -17.73 2.44 24.08
N GLU A 432 -17.79 3.20 23.01
CA GLU A 432 -16.86 4.30 22.72
C GLU A 432 -17.44 5.65 23.11
N ILE A 433 -18.71 5.70 23.53
CA ILE A 433 -19.32 6.94 24.02
C ILE A 433 -18.57 7.41 25.26
N ILE A 434 -18.13 8.65 25.23
CA ILE A 434 -17.56 9.34 26.39
C ILE A 434 -18.71 9.88 27.23
N VAL A 435 -18.77 9.45 28.49
CA VAL A 435 -19.76 9.94 29.44
C VAL A 435 -19.07 10.98 30.33
N LEU A 436 -19.36 12.25 30.09
CA LEU A 436 -18.82 13.34 30.89
C LEU A 436 -19.42 13.35 32.29
N SER A 437 -18.74 13.97 33.28
CA SER A 437 -19.19 14.07 34.67
C SER A 437 -20.56 14.74 34.83
N ASN A 438 -20.95 15.61 33.88
CA ASN A 438 -22.25 16.22 33.81
C ASN A 438 -23.38 15.31 33.27
N GLY A 439 -23.10 14.03 33.05
CA GLY A 439 -24.02 13.03 32.53
C GLY A 439 -24.33 13.15 31.03
N LYS A 440 -23.59 14.00 30.27
CA LYS A 440 -23.76 14.11 28.82
C LYS A 440 -22.95 13.03 28.10
N ASN A 441 -23.61 12.38 27.17
CA ASN A 441 -22.99 11.40 26.28
C ASN A 441 -22.41 12.10 25.04
N VAL A 442 -21.14 11.85 24.77
CA VAL A 442 -20.43 12.36 23.61
C VAL A 442 -19.98 11.19 22.74
N ASN A 443 -20.39 11.19 21.50
CA ASN A 443 -19.90 10.26 20.51
C ASN A 443 -18.58 10.80 19.92
N PRO A 444 -17.43 10.19 20.22
CA PRO A 444 -16.14 10.70 19.74
C PRO A 444 -16.03 10.58 18.21
N THR A 445 -16.57 9.51 17.61
CA THR A 445 -16.52 9.28 16.18
C THR A 445 -17.20 10.41 15.38
N GLU A 446 -18.32 10.95 15.86
CA GLU A 446 -18.99 12.10 15.23
C GLU A 446 -18.08 13.35 15.19
N ILE A 447 -17.31 13.55 16.25
CA ILE A 447 -16.39 14.67 16.37
C ILE A 447 -15.19 14.48 15.46
N GLU A 448 -14.60 13.28 15.49
CA GLU A 448 -13.44 12.90 14.69
C GLU A 448 -13.71 13.10 13.19
N HIS A 449 -14.83 12.61 12.69
CA HIS A 449 -15.23 12.83 11.30
C HIS A 449 -15.30 14.31 10.91
N LYS A 450 -15.83 15.17 11.80
CA LYS A 450 -15.89 16.61 11.54
C LYS A 450 -14.51 17.27 11.54
N ILE A 451 -13.61 16.81 12.38
CA ILE A 451 -12.22 17.29 12.41
C ILE A 451 -11.44 16.80 11.18
N GLU A 452 -11.68 15.60 10.73
CA GLU A 452 -11.06 15.03 9.52
C GLU A 452 -11.56 15.68 8.21
N GLU A 453 -12.68 16.44 8.23
CA GLU A 453 -13.10 17.27 7.09
C GLU A 453 -12.07 18.35 6.74
N TYR A 454 -11.19 18.74 7.68
CA TYR A 454 -10.06 19.64 7.44
C TYR A 454 -8.86 18.88 6.81
N ALA A 455 -9.13 18.15 5.73
CA ALA A 455 -8.22 17.18 5.11
C ALA A 455 -6.87 17.74 4.62
N ASP A 456 -6.75 19.06 4.42
CA ASP A 456 -5.49 19.73 4.08
C ASP A 456 -4.53 19.82 5.28
N ILE A 457 -5.05 19.74 6.51
CA ILE A 457 -4.30 19.90 7.77
C ILE A 457 -4.26 18.58 8.55
N VAL A 458 -5.40 17.91 8.64
CA VAL A 458 -5.61 16.73 9.48
C VAL A 458 -5.53 15.46 8.62
N LYS A 459 -4.63 14.54 8.98
CA LYS A 459 -4.55 13.19 8.40
C LYS A 459 -5.50 12.25 9.12
N GLU A 460 -5.48 12.28 10.46
CA GLU A 460 -6.33 11.48 11.35
C GLU A 460 -6.63 12.26 12.63
N ALA A 461 -7.76 11.98 13.25
CA ALA A 461 -8.14 12.52 14.54
C ALA A 461 -8.65 11.41 15.48
N ALA A 462 -8.36 11.53 16.77
CA ALA A 462 -8.95 10.69 17.80
C ALA A 462 -9.36 11.54 19.00
N VAL A 463 -10.56 11.33 19.51
CA VAL A 463 -11.11 12.08 20.65
C VAL A 463 -11.21 11.19 21.87
N THR A 464 -10.72 11.68 23.00
CA THR A 464 -10.79 11.00 24.29
C THR A 464 -11.14 11.99 25.40
N GLU A 465 -11.40 11.48 26.58
CA GLU A 465 -11.60 12.31 27.77
C GLU A 465 -10.25 12.70 28.41
N ASP A 466 -10.19 13.93 28.93
CA ASP A 466 -9.10 14.45 29.73
C ASP A 466 -9.71 15.15 30.95
N GLY A 467 -9.96 14.38 32.02
CA GLY A 467 -10.81 14.81 33.13
C GLY A 467 -12.25 15.09 32.69
N ASP A 468 -12.75 16.29 32.88
CA ASP A 468 -14.11 16.74 32.48
C ASP A 468 -14.14 17.37 31.08
N LEU A 469 -13.02 17.39 30.37
CA LEU A 469 -12.87 17.98 29.05
C LEU A 469 -12.64 16.94 27.99
N LEU A 470 -12.95 17.32 26.75
CA LEU A 470 -12.59 16.50 25.58
C LEU A 470 -11.20 16.91 25.08
N LYS A 471 -10.36 15.93 24.89
CA LYS A 471 -9.04 16.04 24.27
C LYS A 471 -9.09 15.45 22.88
N VAL A 472 -8.56 16.18 21.91
CA VAL A 472 -8.34 15.65 20.56
C VAL A 472 -6.86 15.38 20.34
N ILE A 473 -6.56 14.22 19.78
CA ILE A 473 -5.26 13.85 19.27
C ILE A 473 -5.34 14.02 17.74
N ILE A 474 -4.50 14.87 17.18
CA ILE A 474 -4.48 15.13 15.73
C ILE A 474 -3.14 14.65 15.18
N VAL A 475 -3.22 13.78 14.20
CA VAL A 475 -2.11 13.43 13.32
C VAL A 475 -2.17 14.37 12.12
N PRO A 476 -1.21 15.27 11.94
CA PRO A 476 -1.25 16.24 10.84
C PRO A 476 -0.91 15.59 9.50
N GLN A 477 -1.34 16.21 8.41
CA GLN A 477 -0.88 15.86 7.07
C GLN A 477 0.61 16.12 6.96
N SER A 478 1.37 15.13 6.53
CA SER A 478 2.83 15.20 6.48
C SER A 478 3.34 16.35 5.61
N VAL A 479 2.69 16.63 4.47
CA VAL A 479 3.04 17.75 3.59
C VAL A 479 2.80 19.10 4.27
N TRP A 480 1.72 19.21 5.05
CA TRP A 480 1.40 20.42 5.79
C TRP A 480 2.33 20.64 7.00
N ALA A 481 2.78 19.55 7.62
CA ALA A 481 3.65 19.57 8.80
C ALA A 481 5.14 19.85 8.47
N MET A 482 5.57 19.62 7.22
CA MET A 482 6.96 19.54 6.79
C MET A 482 7.85 20.74 7.16
N ASP A 483 7.28 21.94 7.23
CA ASP A 483 8.01 23.18 7.50
C ASP A 483 7.63 23.80 8.86
N LYS A 484 7.04 23.03 9.76
CA LYS A 484 6.48 23.53 11.04
C LYS A 484 7.02 22.77 12.25
N THR A 485 7.29 23.48 13.30
CA THR A 485 7.53 22.92 14.64
C THR A 485 6.21 22.44 15.26
N ILE A 486 6.27 21.59 16.29
CA ILE A 486 5.07 21.12 17.00
C ILE A 486 4.28 22.31 17.55
N ALA A 487 4.94 23.32 18.11
CA ALA A 487 4.28 24.51 18.63
C ALA A 487 3.56 25.30 17.53
N GLU A 488 4.17 25.48 16.36
CA GLU A 488 3.53 26.14 15.20
C GLU A 488 2.35 25.33 14.67
N MET A 489 2.47 23.99 14.62
CA MET A 489 1.37 23.11 14.26
C MET A 489 0.20 23.23 15.23
N GLU A 490 0.46 23.22 16.53
CA GLU A 490 -0.58 23.41 17.56
C GLU A 490 -1.31 24.73 17.42
N GLU A 491 -0.58 25.82 17.22
CA GLU A 491 -1.18 27.16 17.07
C GLU A 491 -2.05 27.20 15.81
N CYS A 492 -1.56 26.70 14.68
CA CYS A 492 -2.34 26.64 13.45
C CYS A 492 -3.59 25.76 13.59
N ILE A 493 -3.46 24.56 14.18
CA ILE A 493 -4.59 23.65 14.38
C ILE A 493 -5.63 24.26 15.33
N LYS A 494 -5.21 24.90 16.41
CA LYS A 494 -6.12 25.59 17.32
C LYS A 494 -6.90 26.68 16.61
N ARG A 495 -6.24 27.49 15.76
CA ARG A 495 -6.84 28.57 15.00
C ARG A 495 -7.71 28.10 13.83
N ASP A 496 -7.20 27.19 12.99
CA ASP A 496 -7.78 26.90 11.69
C ASP A 496 -8.71 25.67 11.69
N VAL A 497 -8.64 24.83 12.74
CA VAL A 497 -9.45 23.61 12.89
C VAL A 497 -10.34 23.69 14.13
N LEU A 498 -9.75 23.81 15.34
CA LEU A 498 -10.51 23.70 16.58
C LEU A 498 -11.41 24.91 16.82
N ALA A 499 -10.95 26.15 16.58
CA ALA A 499 -11.77 27.34 16.80
C ALA A 499 -13.02 27.36 15.90
N PRO A 500 -12.94 27.10 14.57
CA PRO A 500 -14.14 27.01 13.74
C PRO A 500 -15.07 25.87 14.19
N TYR A 501 -14.53 24.68 14.50
CA TYR A 501 -15.33 23.57 15.00
C TYR A 501 -16.06 23.91 16.28
N ASN A 502 -15.38 24.49 17.29
CA ASN A 502 -15.93 24.84 18.59
C ASN A 502 -17.04 25.92 18.55
N LEU A 503 -17.07 26.71 17.46
CA LEU A 503 -18.16 27.69 17.22
C LEU A 503 -19.45 27.01 16.77
N THR A 504 -19.39 25.82 16.19
CA THR A 504 -20.55 25.13 15.59
C THR A 504 -21.20 24.09 16.50
N VAL A 505 -20.57 23.76 17.64
CA VAL A 505 -21.02 22.68 18.51
C VAL A 505 -21.50 23.13 19.88
N ALA A 506 -22.29 22.28 20.53
CA ALA A 506 -22.74 22.51 21.90
C ALA A 506 -21.54 22.57 22.88
N PRO A 507 -21.65 23.32 23.99
CA PRO A 507 -20.54 23.54 24.93
C PRO A 507 -19.84 22.24 25.40
N TYR A 508 -20.60 21.18 25.64
CA TYR A 508 -20.07 19.89 26.10
C TYR A 508 -19.35 19.04 25.02
N LYS A 509 -19.46 19.45 23.76
CA LYS A 509 -18.75 18.83 22.62
C LYS A 509 -17.50 19.63 22.19
N LYS A 510 -17.18 20.71 22.83
CA LYS A 510 -16.02 21.55 22.52
C LYS A 510 -14.72 20.82 22.84
N LEU A 511 -13.77 20.92 21.93
CA LEU A 511 -12.42 20.40 22.08
C LEU A 511 -11.55 21.47 22.75
N MET A 512 -11.20 21.26 24.02
CA MET A 512 -10.47 22.21 24.82
C MET A 512 -9.00 21.84 25.01
N SER A 513 -8.64 20.59 24.75
CA SER A 513 -7.27 20.08 24.85
C SER A 513 -6.85 19.44 23.53
N LEU A 514 -5.62 19.72 23.08
CA LEU A 514 -5.03 19.23 21.83
C LEU A 514 -3.71 18.50 22.13
N LEU A 515 -3.51 17.40 21.46
CA LEU A 515 -2.21 16.75 21.31
C LEU A 515 -1.93 16.62 19.81
N VAL A 516 -0.85 17.22 19.34
CA VAL A 516 -0.31 16.98 17.99
C VAL A 516 0.59 15.76 18.08
N TYR A 517 0.21 14.70 17.37
CA TYR A 517 0.93 13.43 17.40
C TYR A 517 1.52 13.13 16.02
N GLN A 518 2.81 12.86 15.98
CA GLN A 518 3.54 12.67 14.73
C GLN A 518 3.69 11.19 14.31
N GLY A 519 3.05 10.27 15.01
CA GLY A 519 3.03 8.84 14.68
C GLY A 519 1.66 8.37 14.21
N ASP A 520 1.54 7.09 13.90
CA ASP A 520 0.24 6.47 13.60
C ASP A 520 -0.56 6.23 14.89
N LEU A 521 -1.86 6.47 14.84
CA LEU A 521 -2.76 6.11 15.94
C LEU A 521 -2.80 4.59 16.12
N PRO A 522 -2.91 4.07 17.36
CA PRO A 522 -2.91 2.65 17.64
C PRO A 522 -4.13 1.98 17.00
N ARG A 523 -3.89 1.08 16.05
CA ARG A 523 -4.94 0.37 15.30
C ARG A 523 -4.72 -1.13 15.33
N THR A 524 -5.81 -1.87 15.12
CA THR A 524 -5.75 -3.31 14.84
C THR A 524 -5.31 -3.54 13.38
N ARG A 525 -4.96 -4.78 13.02
CA ARG A 525 -4.63 -5.16 11.63
C ARG A 525 -5.77 -4.96 10.64
N MET A 526 -7.01 -4.90 11.12
CA MET A 526 -8.20 -4.53 10.33
C MET A 526 -8.48 -3.03 10.41
N ASP A 527 -7.46 -2.23 10.73
CA ASP A 527 -7.49 -0.76 10.76
C ASP A 527 -8.46 -0.14 11.78
N LYS A 528 -8.88 -0.88 12.80
CA LYS A 528 -9.78 -0.39 13.84
C LYS A 528 -9.00 0.31 14.94
N LEU A 529 -9.37 1.56 15.28
CA LEU A 529 -8.74 2.33 16.35
C LEU A 529 -8.83 1.63 17.71
N GLN A 530 -7.71 1.46 18.40
CA GLN A 530 -7.63 0.88 19.74
C GLN A 530 -7.70 2.00 20.79
N ARG A 531 -8.90 2.53 21.02
CA ARG A 531 -9.12 3.68 21.91
C ARG A 531 -8.57 3.52 23.32
N TYR A 532 -8.55 2.28 23.84
CA TYR A 532 -8.00 2.03 25.19
C TYR A 532 -6.50 2.36 25.28
N LYS A 533 -5.77 2.36 24.16
CA LYS A 533 -4.34 2.74 24.10
C LYS A 533 -4.12 4.25 23.97
N LEU A 534 -5.14 5.06 23.68
CA LEU A 534 -4.98 6.51 23.54
C LEU A 534 -4.50 7.18 24.84
N LYS A 535 -4.92 6.66 25.99
CA LYS A 535 -4.48 7.17 27.31
C LYS A 535 -2.99 6.89 27.58
N GLU A 536 -2.48 5.76 27.09
CA GLU A 536 -1.06 5.41 27.16
C GLU A 536 -0.25 6.32 26.22
N LEU A 537 -0.71 6.48 24.99
CA LEU A 537 -0.11 7.37 24.01
C LEU A 537 -0.01 8.83 24.49
N ILE A 538 -1.03 9.32 25.17
CA ILE A 538 -0.99 10.67 25.78
C ILE A 538 0.08 10.74 26.88
N ARG A 539 0.19 9.71 27.71
CA ARG A 539 1.22 9.65 28.77
C ARG A 539 2.64 9.60 28.20
N ASP A 540 2.84 8.80 27.18
CA ASP A 540 4.15 8.62 26.53
C ASP A 540 4.58 9.91 25.82
N ALA A 541 3.66 10.60 25.14
CA ALA A 541 3.93 11.91 24.55
C ALA A 541 4.27 12.97 25.61
N ALA A 542 3.60 12.99 26.76
CA ALA A 542 3.90 13.91 27.85
C ALA A 542 5.25 13.64 28.54
N THR A 543 5.74 12.38 28.54
CA THR A 543 7.05 12.04 29.05
C THR A 543 8.17 12.36 28.05
N ALA A 544 7.92 12.23 26.75
CA ALA A 544 8.86 12.60 25.70
C ALA A 544 9.15 14.11 25.65
N ASP A 545 8.15 14.97 25.93
CA ASP A 545 8.36 16.43 26.03
C ASP A 545 9.30 16.85 27.17
N ASN A 546 9.45 16.03 28.21
CA ASN A 546 10.38 16.32 29.31
C ASN A 546 11.82 15.91 29.01
N ASP A 547 12.08 15.04 28.04
CA ASP A 547 13.42 14.57 27.67
C ASP A 547 14.07 15.34 26.50
N VAL A 548 13.31 16.14 25.74
CA VAL A 548 13.80 16.88 24.56
C VAL A 548 14.57 18.16 24.91
N VAL A 549 14.65 18.57 26.19
CA VAL A 549 15.43 19.74 26.59
C VAL A 549 16.94 19.46 26.79
N LYS A 550 17.42 18.27 26.47
CA LYS A 550 18.89 18.01 26.47
C LYS A 550 19.27 16.96 25.42
N LYS A 551 19.72 17.40 24.27
CA LYS A 551 20.86 16.88 23.52
C LYS A 551 20.87 17.39 22.07
N ASP A 552 21.33 18.61 21.89
CA ASP A 552 22.20 18.94 20.74
C ASP A 552 23.61 18.49 21.13
N ASP A 553 24.08 17.44 20.54
CA ASP A 553 25.53 17.21 20.41
C ASP A 553 25.81 16.34 19.16
N ASP A 554 26.42 17.01 18.21
CA ASP A 554 26.83 16.53 16.90
C ASP A 554 28.16 15.78 17.08
N SER A 555 28.08 14.44 17.20
CA SER A 555 29.24 13.58 16.96
C SER A 555 28.83 12.10 16.94
N ASN A 556 28.42 11.57 15.78
CA ASN A 556 28.50 10.14 15.59
C ASN A 556 28.82 9.78 14.14
N SER A 557 29.79 8.89 13.96
CA SER A 557 30.12 8.25 12.70
C SER A 557 28.84 7.73 12.03
N MET A 558 28.44 8.37 10.93
CA MET A 558 27.29 7.93 10.15
C MET A 558 27.51 6.49 9.69
N PHE A 559 26.60 5.61 10.05
CA PHE A 559 26.56 4.24 9.51
C PHE A 559 26.44 4.29 7.99
N HIS A 560 27.14 3.42 7.30
CA HIS A 560 27.10 3.31 5.84
C HIS A 560 25.68 3.01 5.33
N GLU A 561 24.92 2.23 6.09
CA GLU A 561 23.52 1.89 5.87
C GLU A 561 22.63 3.12 5.84
N TYR A 562 22.92 4.10 6.70
CA TYR A 562 22.20 5.37 6.69
C TYR A 562 22.38 6.13 5.37
N ILE A 563 23.57 6.15 4.82
CA ILE A 563 23.85 6.82 3.55
C ILE A 563 23.05 6.18 2.42
N ILE A 564 22.99 4.86 2.38
CA ILE A 564 22.23 4.10 1.37
C ILE A 564 20.73 4.33 1.52
N LEU A 565 20.20 4.28 2.75
CA LEU A 565 18.79 4.56 3.03
C LEU A 565 18.43 6.01 2.70
N LYS A 566 19.28 6.95 3.11
CA LYS A 566 19.12 8.37 2.79
C LYS A 566 19.03 8.61 1.29
N ASP A 567 19.98 8.04 0.52
CA ASP A 567 19.99 8.23 -0.94
C ASP A 567 18.76 7.63 -1.60
N TYR A 568 18.31 6.45 -1.16
CA TYR A 568 17.09 5.83 -1.64
C TYR A 568 15.84 6.66 -1.31
N ILE A 569 15.66 7.02 -0.04
CA ILE A 569 14.49 7.78 0.41
C ILE A 569 14.47 9.18 -0.21
N SER A 570 15.64 9.85 -0.28
CA SER A 570 15.74 11.16 -0.92
C SER A 570 15.40 11.11 -2.42
N ALA A 571 15.77 10.03 -3.10
CA ALA A 571 15.45 9.83 -4.51
C ALA A 571 13.95 9.60 -4.72
N GLU A 572 13.32 8.82 -3.83
CA GLU A 572 11.89 8.46 -3.91
C GLU A 572 10.99 9.64 -3.50
N LYS A 573 11.33 10.32 -2.41
CA LYS A 573 10.51 11.38 -1.82
C LYS A 573 10.89 12.79 -2.25
N HIS A 574 12.03 12.98 -2.92
CA HIS A 574 12.54 14.28 -3.37
C HIS A 574 12.71 15.30 -2.23
N CYS A 575 13.01 14.82 -1.02
CA CYS A 575 13.25 15.63 0.17
C CYS A 575 14.65 15.38 0.76
N GLU A 576 15.09 16.25 1.65
CA GLU A 576 16.32 16.07 2.40
C GLU A 576 16.05 15.11 3.57
N VAL A 577 16.90 14.11 3.76
CA VAL A 577 16.77 13.10 4.81
C VAL A 577 17.88 13.29 5.82
N HIS A 578 17.51 13.41 7.09
CA HIS A 578 18.41 13.50 8.24
C HIS A 578 18.38 12.20 9.05
N PRO A 579 19.37 11.87 9.87
CA PRO A 579 19.34 10.70 10.74
C PRO A 579 18.12 10.67 11.66
N THR A 580 17.71 11.85 12.12
CA THR A 580 16.54 12.06 12.99
C THR A 580 15.23 12.14 12.24
N SER A 581 15.23 12.09 10.90
CA SER A 581 14.00 12.18 10.11
C SER A 581 13.08 11.00 10.38
N ASN A 582 11.85 11.29 10.81
CA ASN A 582 10.80 10.30 10.93
C ASN A 582 10.22 9.93 9.56
N LEU A 583 9.97 8.64 9.33
CA LEU A 583 9.52 8.13 8.04
C LEU A 583 8.20 8.75 7.56
N GLU A 584 7.29 9.03 8.47
CA GLU A 584 5.94 9.53 8.15
C GLU A 584 5.86 11.04 8.14
N THR A 585 6.30 11.67 9.24
CA THR A 585 6.09 13.11 9.44
C THR A 585 7.07 13.96 8.66
N ASP A 586 8.35 13.58 8.61
CA ASP A 586 9.39 14.37 7.97
C ASP A 586 9.57 13.98 6.50
N LEU A 587 9.39 12.69 6.20
CA LEU A 587 9.61 12.13 4.87
C LEU A 587 8.32 11.83 4.11
N ALA A 588 7.16 12.07 4.73
CA ALA A 588 5.83 11.84 4.14
C ALA A 588 5.68 10.44 3.52
N MET A 589 6.25 9.41 4.17
CA MET A 589 6.15 8.02 3.73
C MET A 589 4.84 7.42 4.21
N ASP A 590 4.00 6.99 3.28
CA ASP A 590 2.79 6.24 3.58
C ASP A 590 3.08 4.74 3.71
N SER A 591 2.05 3.95 4.02
CA SER A 591 2.19 2.51 4.20
C SER A 591 2.71 1.79 2.96
N LEU A 592 2.42 2.29 1.76
CA LEU A 592 2.88 1.74 0.50
C LEU A 592 4.36 2.07 0.28
N ASP A 593 4.77 3.28 0.63
CA ASP A 593 6.18 3.69 0.61
C ASP A 593 7.04 2.84 1.56
N LYS A 594 6.51 2.54 2.75
CA LYS A 594 7.20 1.66 3.72
C LYS A 594 7.36 0.24 3.20
N VAL A 595 6.36 -0.29 2.50
CA VAL A 595 6.47 -1.62 1.85
C VAL A 595 7.48 -1.57 0.68
N THR A 596 7.54 -0.46 -0.05
CA THR A 596 8.56 -0.29 -1.09
C THR A 596 9.96 -0.18 -0.48
N LEU A 597 10.09 0.53 0.64
CA LEU A 597 11.31 0.61 1.44
C LEU A 597 11.71 -0.76 2.00
N GLN A 598 10.75 -1.57 2.47
CA GLN A 598 10.97 -2.95 2.89
C GLN A 598 11.61 -3.78 1.78
N GLY A 599 11.02 -3.77 0.59
CA GLY A 599 11.57 -4.46 -0.58
C GLY A 599 12.98 -3.98 -0.94
N PHE A 600 13.24 -2.68 -0.80
CA PHE A 600 14.57 -2.11 -1.00
C PHE A 600 15.58 -2.61 0.05
N ILE A 601 15.20 -2.61 1.34
CA ILE A 601 16.05 -3.10 2.44
C ILE A 601 16.35 -4.59 2.23
N GLU A 602 15.38 -5.39 1.89
CA GLU A 602 15.55 -6.83 1.63
C GLU A 602 16.50 -7.09 0.45
N GLN A 603 16.32 -6.36 -0.65
CA GLN A 603 17.17 -6.51 -1.84
C GLN A 603 18.58 -5.95 -1.64
N THR A 604 18.74 -4.91 -0.83
CA THR A 604 20.01 -4.20 -0.67
C THR A 604 20.87 -4.77 0.46
N PHE A 605 20.23 -5.12 1.57
CA PHE A 605 20.95 -5.56 2.79
C PHE A 605 20.72 -7.04 3.13
N GLY A 606 19.84 -7.74 2.40
CA GLY A 606 19.53 -9.14 2.64
C GLY A 606 18.78 -9.41 3.94
N ILE A 607 18.12 -8.38 4.50
CA ILE A 607 17.35 -8.46 5.75
C ILE A 607 15.88 -8.37 5.41
N THR A 608 15.12 -9.38 5.80
CA THR A 608 13.65 -9.32 5.71
C THR A 608 13.11 -8.66 6.97
N LEU A 609 12.64 -7.41 6.84
CA LEU A 609 11.93 -6.69 7.89
C LEU A 609 10.43 -6.75 7.60
N ALA A 610 9.61 -7.01 8.60
CA ALA A 610 8.16 -6.85 8.45
C ALA A 610 7.80 -5.35 8.34
N ALA A 611 6.70 -5.03 7.65
CA ALA A 611 6.26 -3.64 7.51
C ALA A 611 6.01 -2.97 8.87
N GLU A 612 5.56 -3.73 9.85
CA GLU A 612 5.37 -3.30 11.24
C GLU A 612 6.69 -2.95 11.92
N GLN A 613 7.78 -3.66 11.62
CA GLN A 613 9.11 -3.36 12.16
C GLN A 613 9.66 -2.06 11.55
N ILE A 614 9.44 -1.84 10.26
CA ILE A 614 9.80 -0.57 9.61
C ILE A 614 9.02 0.61 10.20
N ALA A 615 7.74 0.39 10.51
CA ALA A 615 6.90 1.39 11.16
C ALA A 615 7.26 1.63 12.63
N ALA A 616 7.96 0.70 13.27
CA ALA A 616 8.37 0.81 14.67
C ALA A 616 9.63 1.65 14.88
N PHE A 617 10.43 1.90 13.82
CA PHE A 617 11.60 2.77 13.94
C PHE A 617 11.19 4.23 14.11
N ALA A 618 11.74 4.87 15.12
CA ALA A 618 11.45 6.28 15.38
C ALA A 618 11.96 7.21 14.26
N ASN A 619 13.10 6.84 13.63
CA ASN A 619 13.71 7.63 12.56
C ASN A 619 14.62 6.77 11.67
N VAL A 620 15.12 7.39 10.59
CA VAL A 620 15.99 6.73 9.60
C VAL A 620 17.33 6.28 10.21
N GLY A 621 17.86 7.02 11.19
CA GLY A 621 19.11 6.67 11.87
C GLY A 621 18.99 5.40 12.69
N GLU A 622 17.89 5.23 13.43
CA GLU A 622 17.61 4.02 14.21
C GLU A 622 17.43 2.80 13.28
N MET A 623 16.72 2.97 12.19
CA MET A 623 16.58 1.93 11.18
C MET A 623 17.93 1.55 10.55
N ALA A 624 18.77 2.53 10.25
CA ALA A 624 20.11 2.30 9.72
C ALA A 624 20.99 1.54 10.72
N GLN A 625 20.93 1.90 12.01
CA GLN A 625 21.65 1.22 13.07
C GLN A 625 21.19 -0.23 13.20
N PHE A 626 19.89 -0.46 13.21
CA PHE A 626 19.34 -1.83 13.25
C PHE A 626 19.84 -2.66 12.05
N ILE A 627 19.79 -2.10 10.83
CA ILE A 627 20.27 -2.77 9.63
C ILE A 627 21.77 -3.09 9.74
N ALA A 628 22.57 -2.16 10.27
CA ALA A 628 24.01 -2.36 10.47
C ALA A 628 24.32 -3.52 11.45
N GLU A 629 23.52 -3.68 12.50
CA GLU A 629 23.67 -4.74 13.50
C GLU A 629 23.25 -6.12 12.97
N TYR A 630 22.20 -6.18 12.17
CA TYR A 630 21.56 -7.44 11.76
C TYR A 630 21.84 -7.86 10.32
N LYS A 631 22.52 -7.02 9.49
CA LYS A 631 22.89 -7.42 8.14
C LYS A 631 23.83 -8.63 8.16
N THR A 632 23.38 -9.73 7.61
CA THR A 632 24.26 -10.86 7.29
C THR A 632 25.08 -10.49 6.04
N ARG A 633 26.25 -9.91 6.25
CA ARG A 633 27.34 -9.65 5.30
C ARG A 633 26.94 -9.44 3.83
N MET A 634 26.85 -8.20 3.41
CA MET A 634 27.37 -7.76 2.11
C MET A 634 27.97 -6.36 2.31
N ASP A 635 29.28 -6.28 2.32
CA ASP A 635 29.99 -5.02 2.21
C ASP A 635 29.74 -4.43 0.82
N VAL A 636 29.40 -3.15 0.73
CA VAL A 636 29.20 -2.42 -0.54
C VAL A 636 30.50 -2.33 -1.36
N GLU A 637 31.64 -2.67 -0.76
CA GLU A 637 32.91 -2.87 -1.46
C GLU A 637 32.90 -4.12 -2.37
N ASP A 638 31.96 -5.06 -2.20
CA ASP A 638 31.87 -6.28 -2.98
C ASP A 638 30.88 -6.21 -4.15
N ILE A 639 30.32 -5.06 -4.50
CA ILE A 639 29.59 -4.91 -5.76
C ILE A 639 30.62 -4.85 -6.89
N ASP A 640 30.71 -5.96 -7.62
CA ASP A 640 31.53 -6.04 -8.83
C ASP A 640 30.90 -5.17 -9.94
N TRP A 641 31.14 -3.86 -9.86
CA TRP A 641 30.69 -2.89 -10.86
C TRP A 641 31.24 -3.21 -12.24
N HIS A 642 32.43 -3.80 -12.31
CA HIS A 642 33.00 -4.26 -13.56
C HIS A 642 32.09 -5.29 -14.23
N LYS A 643 31.63 -6.28 -13.46
CA LYS A 643 30.71 -7.31 -13.94
C LYS A 643 29.32 -6.74 -14.32
N ILE A 644 28.83 -5.80 -13.54
CA ILE A 644 27.56 -5.11 -13.82
C ILE A 644 27.63 -4.30 -15.12
N ILE A 645 28.71 -3.55 -15.31
CA ILE A 645 28.94 -2.76 -16.52
C ILE A 645 29.27 -3.67 -17.70
N ALA A 646 29.93 -4.84 -17.46
CA ALA A 646 30.24 -5.82 -18.51
C ALA A 646 29.00 -6.53 -19.05
N GLN A 647 27.95 -6.72 -18.26
CA GLN A 647 26.67 -7.29 -18.70
C GLN A 647 25.97 -6.30 -19.66
N SER A 648 26.25 -6.40 -20.95
CA SER A 648 25.68 -5.52 -21.95
C SER A 648 24.22 -5.86 -22.20
N SER A 649 23.35 -4.84 -22.15
CA SER A 649 21.99 -4.92 -22.70
C SER A 649 22.07 -4.72 -24.22
N SER A 650 22.05 -5.81 -24.97
CA SER A 650 22.23 -5.88 -26.43
C SER A 650 21.25 -5.09 -27.30
N HIS A 651 20.38 -4.25 -26.74
CA HIS A 651 19.28 -3.58 -27.47
C HIS A 651 19.13 -2.08 -27.20
N LEU A 652 20.15 -1.40 -26.64
CA LEU A 652 20.04 0.04 -26.36
C LEU A 652 20.11 0.86 -27.65
N ARG A 653 18.99 1.37 -28.12
CA ARG A 653 18.93 2.34 -29.21
C ARG A 653 19.15 3.73 -28.65
N LEU A 654 20.35 4.28 -28.85
CA LEU A 654 20.67 5.66 -28.45
C LEU A 654 19.89 6.68 -29.29
N PRO A 655 19.33 7.73 -28.68
CA PRO A 655 18.74 8.84 -29.41
C PRO A 655 19.80 9.49 -30.27
N LYS A 656 19.38 10.01 -31.44
CA LYS A 656 20.30 10.68 -32.36
C LYS A 656 19.92 12.16 -32.49
N MET A 657 20.92 13.04 -32.37
CA MET A 657 20.71 14.48 -32.58
C MET A 657 20.18 14.75 -33.97
N SER A 658 19.05 15.42 -34.06
CA SER A 658 18.43 15.79 -35.32
C SER A 658 18.96 17.10 -35.84
N VAL A 659 18.72 17.40 -37.14
CA VAL A 659 19.02 18.71 -37.74
C VAL A 659 18.25 19.83 -37.02
N ALA A 660 17.02 19.57 -36.60
CA ALA A 660 16.22 20.52 -35.81
C ALA A 660 16.85 20.80 -34.42
N GLY A 661 17.34 19.77 -33.73
CA GLY A 661 18.08 19.92 -32.47
C GLY A 661 19.34 20.78 -32.64
N LEU A 662 20.15 20.51 -33.67
CA LEU A 662 21.34 21.30 -33.97
C LEU A 662 20.99 22.77 -34.25
N ARG A 663 19.95 23.04 -35.07
CA ARG A 663 19.50 24.43 -35.35
C ARG A 663 19.07 25.13 -34.06
N MET A 664 18.33 24.43 -33.20
CA MET A 664 17.89 25.00 -31.95
C MET A 664 19.06 25.35 -31.01
N LEU A 665 20.06 24.47 -30.87
CA LEU A 665 21.25 24.77 -30.10
C LEU A 665 22.06 25.92 -30.67
N ARG A 666 22.15 26.08 -31.99
CA ARG A 666 22.79 27.23 -32.62
C ARG A 666 22.04 28.56 -32.34
N ILE A 667 20.70 28.53 -32.36
CA ILE A 667 19.86 29.68 -31.99
C ILE A 667 20.08 30.02 -30.52
N PHE A 668 20.05 28.98 -29.64
CA PHE A 668 20.30 29.14 -28.21
C PHE A 668 21.72 29.74 -27.95
N ARG A 669 22.74 29.27 -28.64
CA ARG A 669 24.11 29.83 -28.58
C ARG A 669 24.15 31.30 -28.87
N SER A 670 23.49 31.76 -29.96
CA SER A 670 23.40 33.17 -30.33
C SER A 670 22.65 33.98 -29.28
N PHE A 671 21.56 33.44 -28.75
CA PHE A 671 20.81 34.05 -27.66
C PHE A 671 21.64 34.12 -26.36
N ALA A 672 22.34 33.04 -25.98
CA ALA A 672 23.15 32.98 -24.78
C ALA A 672 24.32 33.99 -24.81
N LYS A 673 25.00 34.15 -25.99
CA LYS A 673 26.07 35.16 -26.19
C LYS A 673 25.55 36.58 -25.95
N LYS A 674 24.35 36.90 -26.45
CA LYS A 674 23.76 38.24 -26.28
C LYS A 674 23.15 38.48 -24.93
N ARG A 675 22.41 37.49 -24.40
CA ARG A 675 21.61 37.64 -23.17
C ARG A 675 22.43 37.41 -21.90
N PHE A 676 23.36 36.45 -21.94
CA PHE A 676 24.16 36.04 -20.80
C PHE A 676 25.63 36.47 -20.92
N LEU A 677 26.00 37.21 -21.96
CA LEU A 677 27.41 37.55 -22.21
C LEU A 677 28.32 36.32 -22.05
N LEU A 678 27.87 35.19 -22.62
CA LEU A 678 28.47 33.87 -22.38
C LEU A 678 29.91 33.85 -22.83
N GLU A 679 30.81 33.51 -21.90
CA GLU A 679 32.23 33.29 -22.07
C GLU A 679 32.57 31.83 -21.83
N THR A 680 33.39 31.23 -22.66
CA THR A 680 33.88 29.85 -22.49
C THR A 680 35.38 29.81 -22.44
N ARG A 681 35.94 29.06 -21.50
CA ARG A 681 37.39 28.95 -21.25
C ARG A 681 37.80 27.46 -21.16
N GLY A 682 39.06 27.17 -21.49
CA GLY A 682 39.62 25.82 -21.28
C GLY A 682 39.11 24.76 -22.26
N MET A 683 38.63 25.14 -23.44
CA MET A 683 38.17 24.19 -24.47
C MET A 683 39.26 23.20 -24.89
N GLU A 684 40.52 23.57 -24.78
CA GLU A 684 41.70 22.76 -25.03
C GLU A 684 41.87 21.60 -24.05
N ASN A 685 41.23 21.69 -22.89
CA ASN A 685 41.23 20.62 -21.86
C ASN A 685 40.30 19.45 -22.18
N ILE A 686 39.43 19.61 -23.16
CA ILE A 686 38.53 18.52 -23.61
C ILE A 686 39.32 17.57 -24.52
N PRO A 687 39.35 16.24 -24.22
CA PRO A 687 40.02 15.30 -25.10
C PRO A 687 39.57 15.37 -26.54
N ALA A 688 40.51 15.36 -27.49
CA ALA A 688 40.25 15.47 -28.92
C ALA A 688 39.43 14.31 -29.49
N SER A 689 39.49 13.15 -28.80
CA SER A 689 38.73 11.94 -29.10
C SER A 689 38.17 11.37 -27.82
N GLY A 690 36.93 10.83 -27.85
CA GLY A 690 36.27 10.21 -26.71
C GLY A 690 36.69 8.76 -26.50
N PRO A 691 36.10 8.09 -25.49
CA PRO A 691 35.06 8.62 -24.56
C PRO A 691 35.62 9.47 -23.42
N TYR A 692 34.85 10.44 -22.96
CA TYR A 692 35.10 11.20 -21.75
C TYR A 692 33.77 11.55 -21.04
N ILE A 693 33.88 11.90 -19.75
CA ILE A 693 32.73 12.31 -18.92
C ILE A 693 32.89 13.79 -18.57
N LEU A 694 31.90 14.64 -18.94
CA LEU A 694 31.82 15.99 -18.41
C LEU A 694 31.13 15.99 -17.05
N ALA A 695 31.74 16.61 -16.05
CA ALA A 695 31.23 16.70 -14.69
C ALA A 695 31.01 18.17 -14.26
N PRO A 696 29.93 18.83 -14.71
CA PRO A 696 29.64 20.23 -14.38
C PRO A 696 28.91 20.33 -13.02
N ASN A 697 29.13 21.46 -12.31
CA ASN A 697 28.25 21.87 -11.24
C ASN A 697 26.85 22.25 -11.80
N HIS A 698 25.80 22.21 -10.94
CA HIS A 698 24.42 22.36 -11.42
C HIS A 698 23.72 23.57 -10.80
N GLN A 699 23.63 24.66 -11.55
CA GLN A 699 23.09 25.94 -11.10
C GLN A 699 21.69 26.26 -11.66
N SER A 700 21.41 25.87 -12.91
CA SER A 700 20.22 26.32 -13.64
C SER A 700 19.69 25.25 -14.59
N VAL A 701 18.45 25.36 -15.00
CA VAL A 701 17.89 24.55 -16.10
C VAL A 701 18.61 24.81 -17.44
N LEU A 702 19.33 25.92 -17.53
CA LEU A 702 20.08 26.31 -18.74
C LEU A 702 21.47 25.64 -18.81
N ASP A 703 21.95 24.98 -17.77
CA ASP A 703 23.31 24.45 -17.70
C ASP A 703 23.64 23.49 -18.85
N GLY A 704 22.74 22.55 -19.16
CA GLY A 704 22.93 21.61 -20.26
C GLY A 704 23.24 22.31 -21.61
N PRO A 705 22.36 23.18 -22.13
CA PRO A 705 22.66 23.98 -23.34
C PRO A 705 23.87 24.89 -23.20
N LEU A 706 24.17 25.45 -22.02
CA LEU A 706 25.31 26.35 -21.78
C LEU A 706 26.65 25.62 -21.95
N ILE A 707 26.81 24.42 -21.34
CA ILE A 707 28.07 23.66 -21.42
C ILE A 707 28.39 23.18 -22.84
N VAL A 708 27.38 22.98 -23.72
CA VAL A 708 27.63 22.55 -25.09
C VAL A 708 27.61 23.71 -26.09
N SER A 709 27.38 24.93 -25.66
CA SER A 709 27.27 26.09 -26.54
C SER A 709 28.53 26.38 -27.34
N ALA A 710 29.71 25.98 -26.87
CA ALA A 710 30.99 26.14 -27.56
C ALA A 710 31.35 24.95 -28.48
N PHE A 711 30.60 23.85 -28.41
CA PHE A 711 30.92 22.60 -29.12
C PHE A 711 30.72 22.73 -30.64
N SER A 712 31.60 22.08 -31.41
CA SER A 712 31.40 21.86 -32.83
C SER A 712 30.23 20.89 -33.07
N ASP A 713 29.68 20.92 -34.30
CA ASP A 713 28.58 20.00 -34.65
C ASP A 713 28.95 18.52 -34.49
N LYS A 714 30.22 18.17 -34.67
CA LYS A 714 30.75 16.81 -34.43
C LYS A 714 30.65 16.46 -32.94
N MET A 715 31.15 17.33 -32.07
CA MET A 715 31.11 17.11 -30.61
C MET A 715 29.66 17.04 -30.10
N LEU A 716 28.77 17.87 -30.61
CA LEU A 716 27.34 17.85 -30.26
C LEU A 716 26.65 16.52 -30.61
N ARG A 717 27.07 15.86 -31.68
CA ARG A 717 26.52 14.55 -32.07
C ARG A 717 27.05 13.39 -31.20
N ASP A 718 28.18 13.61 -30.56
CA ASP A 718 28.89 12.54 -29.82
C ASP A 718 28.74 12.67 -28.29
N ILE A 719 28.07 13.72 -27.79
CA ILE A 719 27.80 13.90 -26.36
C ILE A 719 26.34 13.60 -26.01
N TYR A 720 26.14 12.88 -24.94
CA TYR A 720 24.85 12.45 -24.43
C TYR A 720 24.60 13.02 -23.04
N PHE A 721 23.36 13.43 -22.80
CA PHE A 721 22.85 13.82 -21.51
C PHE A 721 21.88 12.75 -21.02
N TYR A 722 21.69 12.66 -19.72
CA TYR A 722 20.57 11.90 -19.19
C TYR A 722 19.64 12.82 -18.41
N ALA A 723 18.36 12.47 -18.41
CA ALA A 723 17.35 13.19 -17.64
C ALA A 723 16.41 12.19 -16.99
N LYS A 724 16.02 12.48 -15.74
CA LYS A 724 14.96 11.71 -15.07
C LYS A 724 13.66 11.87 -15.84
N LYS A 725 12.88 10.79 -15.95
CA LYS A 725 11.58 10.75 -16.64
C LYS A 725 10.63 11.84 -16.12
N ASP A 726 10.68 12.13 -14.83
CA ASP A 726 9.86 13.16 -14.20
C ASP A 726 10.21 14.59 -14.66
N HIS A 727 11.44 14.82 -15.08
CA HIS A 727 11.86 16.11 -15.63
C HIS A 727 11.53 16.29 -17.11
N VAL A 728 11.13 15.21 -17.80
CA VAL A 728 10.80 15.22 -19.24
C VAL A 728 9.28 15.09 -19.45
N GLN A 729 8.50 15.84 -18.67
CA GLN A 729 7.04 15.88 -18.78
C GLN A 729 6.57 16.90 -19.85
N GLY A 730 5.51 16.56 -20.56
CA GLY A 730 4.95 17.39 -21.64
C GLY A 730 5.52 17.08 -23.02
N THR A 731 4.74 17.43 -24.05
CA THR A 731 5.06 17.14 -25.47
C THR A 731 6.33 17.82 -25.94
N PHE A 732 6.57 19.07 -25.51
CA PHE A 732 7.74 19.84 -25.90
C PHE A 732 9.04 19.27 -25.30
N MET A 733 9.05 18.92 -24.01
CA MET A 733 10.25 18.34 -23.35
C MET A 733 10.59 16.95 -23.89
N ARG A 734 9.59 16.14 -24.22
CA ARG A 734 9.79 14.84 -24.88
C ARG A 734 10.32 15.00 -26.31
N TRP A 735 9.83 15.99 -27.05
CA TRP A 735 10.36 16.32 -28.35
C TRP A 735 11.82 16.80 -28.26
N LEU A 736 12.13 17.67 -27.29
CA LEU A 736 13.49 18.15 -27.01
C LEU A 736 14.44 16.99 -26.72
N ALA A 737 14.06 16.08 -25.84
CA ALA A 737 14.88 14.94 -25.49
C ALA A 737 15.18 14.03 -26.68
N ARG A 738 14.18 13.73 -27.51
CA ARG A 738 14.32 12.87 -28.70
C ARG A 738 15.23 13.49 -29.79
N ASN A 739 15.36 14.79 -29.81
CA ASN A 739 16.11 15.52 -30.87
C ASN A 739 17.51 15.98 -30.45
N ASN A 740 17.91 15.80 -29.16
CA ASN A 740 19.14 16.37 -28.62
C ASN A 740 19.99 15.37 -27.81
N ASN A 741 20.08 14.11 -28.18
CA ASN A 741 20.90 13.10 -27.50
C ASN A 741 20.62 13.03 -25.97
N ILE A 742 19.36 13.19 -25.53
CA ILE A 742 19.01 13.09 -24.12
C ILE A 742 18.40 11.71 -23.87
N ILE A 743 19.04 10.94 -23.02
CA ILE A 743 18.58 9.63 -22.58
C ILE A 743 17.61 9.83 -21.43
N ILE A 744 16.37 9.37 -21.60
CA ILE A 744 15.34 9.44 -20.56
C ILE A 744 15.45 8.16 -19.74
N MET A 745 15.74 8.29 -18.45
CA MET A 745 15.89 7.18 -17.53
C MET A 745 14.72 7.11 -16.58
N ASP A 746 14.16 5.89 -16.46
CA ASP A 746 13.26 5.52 -15.39
C ASP A 746 14.15 4.96 -14.26
N MET A 747 14.43 5.76 -13.25
CA MET A 747 15.42 5.38 -12.22
C MET A 747 14.79 4.42 -11.20
N SER A 748 14.36 3.27 -11.67
CA SER A 748 13.94 2.19 -10.78
C SER A 748 15.12 1.53 -10.08
N THR A 749 16.33 1.49 -10.71
CA THR A 749 17.54 0.97 -10.08
C THR A 749 18.79 1.74 -10.50
N LEU A 750 19.74 1.92 -9.56
CA LEU A 750 21.05 2.49 -9.83
C LEU A 750 21.85 1.62 -10.82
N LYS A 751 21.67 0.29 -10.74
CA LYS A 751 22.30 -0.70 -11.61
C LYS A 751 21.97 -0.46 -13.08
N ASP A 752 20.68 -0.31 -13.42
CA ASP A 752 20.23 -0.10 -14.79
C ASP A 752 20.75 1.22 -15.36
N SER A 753 20.82 2.24 -14.49
CA SER A 753 21.36 3.55 -14.85
C SER A 753 22.85 3.48 -15.19
N ILE A 754 23.64 2.80 -14.38
CA ILE A 754 25.08 2.62 -14.60
C ILE A 754 25.32 1.76 -15.86
N GLN A 755 24.57 0.67 -16.04
CA GLN A 755 24.67 -0.16 -17.26
C GLN A 755 24.38 0.63 -18.53
N MET A 756 23.33 1.43 -18.53
CA MET A 756 22.94 2.23 -19.67
C MET A 756 23.99 3.31 -20.04
N LEU A 757 24.49 4.03 -19.04
CA LEU A 757 25.51 5.05 -19.23
C LEU A 757 26.87 4.39 -19.60
N GLY A 758 27.19 3.26 -19.01
CA GLY A 758 28.36 2.46 -19.36
C GLY A 758 28.34 2.02 -20.82
N GLU A 759 27.19 1.63 -21.34
CA GLU A 759 27.04 1.23 -22.77
C GLU A 759 27.30 2.42 -23.72
N VAL A 760 26.87 3.63 -23.34
CA VAL A 760 27.17 4.85 -24.13
C VAL A 760 28.68 5.06 -24.24
N LEU A 761 29.41 4.93 -23.13
CA LEU A 761 30.87 5.11 -23.08
C LEU A 761 31.60 3.99 -23.86
N LYS A 762 31.15 2.74 -23.77
CA LYS A 762 31.68 1.60 -24.54
C LYS A 762 31.52 1.79 -26.05
N GLN A 763 30.45 2.46 -26.47
CA GLN A 763 30.25 2.82 -27.89
C GLN A 763 31.14 3.99 -28.36
N GLY A 764 32.11 4.43 -27.53
CA GLY A 764 33.03 5.52 -27.82
C GLY A 764 32.37 6.90 -27.80
N ARG A 765 31.21 7.05 -27.15
CA ARG A 765 30.47 8.28 -27.00
C ARG A 765 30.78 8.94 -25.66
N ASN A 766 30.54 10.26 -25.61
CA ASN A 766 30.77 11.06 -24.41
C ASN A 766 29.49 11.27 -23.61
N ILE A 767 29.59 11.46 -22.31
CA ILE A 767 28.44 11.77 -21.46
C ILE A 767 28.70 13.05 -20.65
N ALA A 768 27.63 13.80 -20.39
CA ALA A 768 27.61 14.87 -19.40
C ALA A 768 26.71 14.47 -18.23
N ILE A 769 27.31 14.39 -17.05
CA ILE A 769 26.65 14.03 -15.80
C ILE A 769 26.79 15.19 -14.83
N PHE A 770 25.68 15.68 -14.26
CA PHE A 770 25.68 16.66 -13.19
C PHE A 770 25.91 15.92 -11.86
N PRO A 771 27.12 15.97 -11.26
CA PRO A 771 27.43 15.12 -10.11
C PRO A 771 26.59 15.41 -8.86
N GLU A 772 26.12 16.65 -8.70
CA GLU A 772 25.26 17.07 -7.59
C GLU A 772 23.87 16.40 -7.64
N GLY A 773 23.46 15.91 -8.81
CA GLY A 773 22.16 15.25 -9.03
C GLY A 773 20.95 16.17 -8.94
N THR A 774 21.06 17.36 -8.38
CA THR A 774 20.02 18.39 -8.28
C THR A 774 20.60 19.79 -8.44
N ARG A 775 19.78 20.74 -8.92
CA ARG A 775 20.18 22.15 -9.03
C ARG A 775 20.35 22.78 -7.65
N THR A 776 21.41 23.56 -7.48
CA THR A 776 21.67 24.29 -6.22
C THR A 776 20.49 25.19 -5.83
N ARG A 777 20.22 25.27 -4.51
CA ARG A 777 19.19 26.17 -3.95
C ARG A 777 19.73 27.56 -3.60
N ASN A 778 21.00 27.65 -3.28
CA ASN A 778 21.66 28.86 -2.75
C ASN A 778 22.84 29.36 -3.61
N GLY A 779 23.08 28.76 -4.77
CA GLY A 779 24.19 29.11 -5.66
C GLY A 779 25.53 28.46 -5.28
N LYS A 780 25.63 27.71 -4.18
CA LYS A 780 26.86 27.01 -3.77
C LYS A 780 26.94 25.64 -4.45
N ILE A 781 28.15 25.14 -4.66
CA ILE A 781 28.41 23.80 -5.21
C ILE A 781 28.19 22.77 -4.10
N GLY A 782 27.34 21.79 -4.32
CA GLY A 782 27.02 20.72 -3.41
C GLY A 782 28.05 19.58 -3.41
N GLU A 783 27.69 18.48 -2.77
CA GLU A 783 28.48 17.25 -2.80
C GLU A 783 28.32 16.53 -4.13
N PHE A 784 29.37 15.83 -4.57
CA PHE A 784 29.38 15.08 -5.82
C PHE A 784 29.08 13.59 -5.54
N LYS A 785 28.04 13.05 -6.20
CA LYS A 785 27.63 11.65 -6.12
C LYS A 785 28.61 10.73 -6.88
N LYS A 786 28.68 9.47 -6.52
CA LYS A 786 29.66 8.50 -7.02
C LYS A 786 29.40 7.96 -8.44
N THR A 787 28.21 8.09 -9.00
CA THR A 787 27.83 7.48 -10.27
C THR A 787 28.83 7.74 -11.42
N PHE A 788 29.28 8.96 -11.58
CA PHE A 788 30.19 9.33 -12.67
C PHE A 788 31.61 8.80 -12.46
N VAL A 789 32.08 8.71 -11.21
CA VAL A 789 33.41 8.17 -10.91
C VAL A 789 33.45 6.65 -10.98
N ILE A 790 32.35 5.94 -10.67
CA ILE A 790 32.23 4.50 -10.91
C ILE A 790 32.40 4.23 -12.41
N LEU A 791 31.67 4.92 -13.27
CA LEU A 791 31.81 4.78 -14.72
C LEU A 791 33.20 5.11 -15.21
N SER A 792 33.81 6.18 -14.67
CA SER A 792 35.15 6.60 -15.02
C SER A 792 36.21 5.55 -14.64
N LYS A 793 36.17 5.04 -13.40
CA LYS A 793 37.14 4.09 -12.90
C LYS A 793 37.02 2.74 -13.57
N GLU A 794 35.79 2.20 -13.65
CA GLU A 794 35.54 0.87 -14.23
C GLU A 794 35.79 0.79 -15.73
N LEU A 795 35.62 1.89 -16.45
CA LEU A 795 35.86 1.96 -17.90
C LEU A 795 37.16 2.68 -18.27
N SER A 796 37.96 3.12 -17.28
CA SER A 796 39.19 3.89 -17.50
C SER A 796 38.98 5.15 -18.35
N VAL A 797 37.83 5.83 -18.19
CA VAL A 797 37.42 7.00 -18.97
C VAL A 797 37.75 8.28 -18.22
N PRO A 798 38.45 9.27 -18.84
CA PRO A 798 38.78 10.51 -18.16
C PRO A 798 37.56 11.38 -17.88
N ILE A 799 37.60 12.09 -16.76
CA ILE A 799 36.59 13.07 -16.35
C ILE A 799 37.09 14.46 -16.63
N VAL A 800 36.31 15.27 -17.31
CA VAL A 800 36.56 16.70 -17.50
C VAL A 800 35.68 17.47 -16.53
N PRO A 801 36.24 18.02 -15.43
CA PRO A 801 35.50 18.87 -14.53
C PRO A 801 35.09 20.16 -15.24
N VAL A 802 33.86 20.63 -15.03
CA VAL A 802 33.37 21.86 -15.67
C VAL A 802 32.80 22.80 -14.61
N ARG A 803 33.24 24.02 -14.57
CA ARG A 803 32.67 25.05 -13.72
C ARG A 803 31.75 25.97 -14.48
N ILE A 804 30.56 26.15 -13.95
CA ILE A 804 29.57 27.12 -14.44
C ILE A 804 29.39 28.18 -13.37
N ASP A 805 29.65 29.44 -13.72
CA ASP A 805 29.43 30.60 -12.87
C ASP A 805 28.41 31.55 -13.49
N GLY A 806 27.56 32.15 -12.62
CA GLY A 806 26.58 33.14 -13.02
C GLY A 806 25.24 32.59 -13.54
N ALA A 807 25.12 31.28 -13.76
CA ALA A 807 23.87 30.67 -14.26
C ALA A 807 22.77 30.70 -13.21
N TYR A 808 23.10 30.58 -11.92
CA TYR A 808 22.15 30.74 -10.83
C TYR A 808 21.56 32.15 -10.77
N GLN A 809 22.38 33.19 -10.92
CA GLN A 809 21.94 34.59 -10.96
C GLN A 809 21.14 34.90 -12.21
N ALA A 810 21.49 34.27 -13.33
CA ALA A 810 20.76 34.43 -14.60
C ALA A 810 19.37 33.78 -14.55
N MET A 811 19.25 32.61 -13.98
CA MET A 811 17.96 31.90 -13.87
C MET A 811 17.96 30.88 -12.73
N PRO A 812 17.63 31.32 -11.48
CA PRO A 812 17.56 30.45 -10.32
C PRO A 812 16.37 29.48 -10.40
N ARG A 813 16.40 28.46 -9.55
CA ARG A 813 15.32 27.47 -9.44
C ARG A 813 13.97 28.17 -9.18
N GLY A 814 12.91 27.79 -9.88
CA GLY A 814 11.55 28.34 -9.73
C GLY A 814 11.25 29.60 -10.54
N LYS A 815 12.23 30.13 -11.31
CA LYS A 815 11.99 31.25 -12.25
C LYS A 815 11.95 30.74 -13.68
N TYR A 816 11.04 31.32 -14.49
CA TYR A 816 10.81 30.92 -15.89
C TYR A 816 11.42 31.90 -16.90
N LEU A 817 11.77 33.11 -16.49
CA LEU A 817 12.34 34.14 -17.41
C LEU A 817 13.79 34.44 -16.97
N PRO A 818 14.76 34.26 -17.89
CA PRO A 818 16.13 34.52 -17.57
C PRO A 818 16.44 36.02 -17.49
N LYS A 819 17.24 36.42 -16.51
CA LYS A 819 17.77 37.80 -16.37
C LYS A 819 19.06 37.96 -17.15
N LYS A 820 19.38 39.20 -17.53
CA LYS A 820 20.69 39.51 -18.13
C LYS A 820 21.76 39.40 -17.03
N HIS A 821 22.65 38.43 -17.17
CA HIS A 821 23.76 38.22 -16.26
C HIS A 821 24.92 37.55 -17.02
N LYS A 822 26.17 37.86 -16.65
CA LYS A 822 27.35 37.23 -17.27
C LYS A 822 27.41 35.76 -16.80
N VAL A 823 27.58 34.82 -17.74
CA VAL A 823 27.78 33.40 -17.45
C VAL A 823 29.13 32.97 -18.01
N ILE A 824 29.91 32.29 -17.21
CA ILE A 824 31.22 31.75 -17.59
C ILE A 824 31.15 30.22 -17.46
N VAL A 825 31.59 29.52 -18.51
CA VAL A 825 31.74 28.07 -18.51
C VAL A 825 33.22 27.76 -18.70
N THR A 826 33.86 27.14 -17.69
CA THR A 826 35.28 26.80 -17.68
C THR A 826 35.42 25.28 -17.70
N TYR A 827 36.11 24.75 -18.70
CA TYR A 827 36.53 23.34 -18.75
C TYR A 827 37.92 23.24 -18.15
N LEU A 828 38.05 22.34 -17.17
CA LEU A 828 39.27 22.14 -16.41
C LEU A 828 40.07 20.95 -16.96
N PRO A 829 41.37 20.83 -16.61
CA PRO A 829 42.18 19.70 -17.02
C PRO A 829 41.52 18.37 -16.68
N ALA A 830 41.55 17.43 -17.63
CA ALA A 830 40.94 16.13 -17.46
C ALA A 830 41.59 15.35 -16.31
N VAL A 831 40.78 14.76 -15.45
CA VAL A 831 41.18 13.88 -14.37
C VAL A 831 41.08 12.45 -14.84
N THR A 832 42.20 11.75 -14.99
CA THR A 832 42.22 10.31 -15.33
C THR A 832 42.27 9.51 -14.04
N PRO A 833 41.39 8.48 -13.88
CA PRO A 833 41.34 7.64 -12.70
C PRO A 833 42.64 6.83 -12.58
N GLN A 834 43.19 6.72 -11.36
CA GLN A 834 44.36 5.91 -11.03
C GLN A 834 43.89 4.64 -10.30
N GLU A 835 44.65 3.55 -10.40
CA GLU A 835 44.35 2.31 -9.67
C GLU A 835 44.18 2.53 -8.17
N SER A 836 45.00 3.42 -7.60
CA SER A 836 44.98 3.79 -6.16
C SER A 836 43.80 4.65 -5.74
N ASP A 837 42.99 5.18 -6.68
CA ASP A 837 41.87 6.03 -6.34
C ASP A 837 40.72 5.18 -5.80
N THR A 838 40.12 5.58 -4.68
CA THR A 838 38.77 5.12 -4.32
C THR A 838 37.73 5.95 -5.06
N TYR A 839 36.48 5.48 -5.12
CA TYR A 839 35.41 6.27 -5.73
C TYR A 839 35.23 7.61 -5.02
N GLU A 840 35.37 7.63 -3.69
CA GLU A 840 35.32 8.83 -2.87
C GLU A 840 36.43 9.81 -3.19
N SER A 841 37.66 9.30 -3.20
CA SER A 841 38.86 10.16 -3.46
C SER A 841 38.79 10.78 -4.85
N LEU A 842 38.32 10.02 -5.85
CA LEU A 842 38.20 10.51 -7.21
C LEU A 842 37.05 11.55 -7.34
N ALA A 843 35.91 11.31 -6.65
CA ALA A 843 34.81 12.29 -6.63
C ALA A 843 35.23 13.59 -5.96
N GLU A 844 35.96 13.54 -4.85
CA GLU A 844 36.46 14.74 -4.16
C GLU A 844 37.58 15.46 -4.92
N LYS A 845 38.43 14.73 -5.66
CA LYS A 845 39.39 15.36 -6.59
C LYS A 845 38.68 16.20 -7.64
N VAL A 846 37.64 15.64 -8.28
CA VAL A 846 36.86 16.34 -9.32
C VAL A 846 36.08 17.51 -8.71
N ARG A 847 35.48 17.33 -7.56
CA ARG A 847 34.73 18.38 -6.85
C ARG A 847 35.67 19.53 -6.45
N THR A 848 36.83 19.24 -5.86
CA THR A 848 37.81 20.22 -5.46
C THR A 848 38.31 21.00 -6.66
N ALA A 849 38.54 20.37 -7.82
CA ALA A 849 38.87 21.06 -9.06
C ALA A 849 37.78 22.06 -9.45
N VAL A 850 36.51 21.68 -9.39
CA VAL A 850 35.39 22.56 -9.73
C VAL A 850 35.22 23.70 -8.71
N VAL A 851 35.41 23.45 -7.43
CA VAL A 851 35.25 24.46 -6.37
C VAL A 851 36.37 25.52 -6.44
N ASN A 852 37.62 25.12 -6.76
CA ASN A 852 38.79 26.00 -6.77
C ASN A 852 39.00 26.76 -8.09
N ALA A 853 38.26 26.47 -9.12
CA ALA A 853 38.32 27.13 -10.43
C ALA A 853 37.53 28.42 -10.43
#